data_98c0dcbfccdbcea6272d3f8187196c04
#
_entry.id   98c0dcbfccdbcea6272d3f8187196c04
#
_cell.length_a   1.000
_cell.length_b   1.000
_cell.length_c   1.000
_cell.angle_alpha   90.00
_cell.angle_beta   90.00
_cell.angle_gamma   90.00
#
_symmetry.space_group_name_H-M   'P 1'
#
loop_
_entity.id
_entity.type
_entity.pdbx_description
1 polymer ?
#
loop_
_entity_poly.entity_id
_entity_poly.type
_entity_poly.pdbx_seq_one_letter_code
_entity_poly.pdbx_strand_id
1 'polypeptide(L)'
;MRLLLTIVLCMLGYGVFAQHQLTGVVKNADGETIPNSHVDLSSNCVDTDASGTFTFTDLQSGTYTLKVSADGYGVYQEKIHLNQSKQISVVLSEEETLETLVIHTAQQKAYNQQKVTQKYLQDNYNSSLAKTLSNVVGLDAVTVGSQTAKPMMRGLGFTRLAVTENGIKQEGQQWGADHGLEIGALTTESVEVIKGVGTITHGSDAIAGVIEVNNEIIPTDGFKAQYITTAQSVNKSWANALNMSYKKGDHFYKLKTAYTTFADFKVPVDEITYLSTKIPLTNGNMTNTAGNELSVYGQWGYVKDDFQSILSVSQFQNKSGFFAGAHGIPSVNDAKPDGSDRNIGMPYQQVNHTKVTYHAKWLNTHDVWDFKFGFQRNHRQEYSLFHSHYSNQIPPEINPDLELDFKLNTLNAELSYKKDWLLDHTTILGVQSQYQTNDIAGYSYLMPEYDRWNVGVFGKHTWNFATDWNLELGARYDVANVKVAGFFDEVLFDYLSQRGTPNDQALQNAQRAVPLSKDFSRGNVAFGVSHQITADWESTLTVASNFRFPTAMELSSNGIHHGAFRHEQGNQNLDVEKGWAFDLSQHFHKNNFKINASAYLYYFTNYIFLKPTGAFSILPHGGQVYKYDQSKAMLTGLEVDAHYQWNKFGFHAQAAYLYNKQISDSGVDYPLPFSTPINGQFNVQYRLNDGSLLQQNQFQIGTKTALQQNRIAQNE
;
A
#
# COMPACT_ATOMS: atom_id res chain seq x y z
N MET A 1 -43.26 -0.69 66.84
CA MET A 1 -42.08 0.13 66.82
C MET A 1 -41.01 -0.37 65.82
N ARG A 2 -40.79 -1.68 65.67
CA ARG A 2 -39.82 -2.19 64.64
C ARG A 2 -40.27 -2.02 63.18
N LEU A 3 -41.58 -2.09 62.88
CA LEU A 3 -42.13 -1.94 61.52
C LEU A 3 -42.08 -0.49 60.99
N LEU A 4 -42.20 0.52 61.89
CA LEU A 4 -42.09 1.93 61.52
C LEU A 4 -40.65 2.36 61.25
N LEU A 5 -39.64 1.72 61.89
CA LEU A 5 -38.23 2.00 61.66
C LEU A 5 -37.79 1.45 60.31
N THR A 6 -38.33 0.30 59.84
CA THR A 6 -37.98 -0.31 58.53
C THR A 6 -38.59 0.49 57.38
N ILE A 7 -39.75 1.08 57.53
CA ILE A 7 -40.40 1.93 56.53
C ILE A 7 -39.66 3.30 56.40
N VAL A 8 -39.17 3.84 57.48
CA VAL A 8 -38.36 5.09 57.45
C VAL A 8 -36.96 4.86 56.88
N LEU A 9 -36.33 3.68 57.09
CA LEU A 9 -35.07 3.33 56.48
C LEU A 9 -35.23 3.03 54.96
N CYS A 10 -36.36 2.53 54.49
CA CYS A 10 -36.63 2.36 53.06
C CYS A 10 -36.97 3.64 52.31
N MET A 11 -37.41 4.71 52.99
CA MET A 11 -37.68 6.01 52.38
C MET A 11 -36.42 6.93 52.28
N LEU A 12 -35.32 6.58 52.93
CA LEU A 12 -34.06 7.35 52.87
C LEU A 12 -33.11 6.88 51.74
N GLY A 13 -33.53 5.92 50.92
CA GLY A 13 -32.66 5.35 49.86
C GLY A 13 -32.89 5.87 48.44
N TYR A 14 -33.87 6.73 48.20
CA TYR A 14 -34.02 7.37 46.89
C TYR A 14 -33.24 8.69 46.90
N GLY A 15 -31.92 8.62 46.62
CA GLY A 15 -31.16 9.78 46.22
C GLY A 15 -31.76 10.30 44.90
N VAL A 16 -32.43 11.44 44.95
CA VAL A 16 -32.80 12.19 43.74
C VAL A 16 -31.50 12.70 43.16
N PHE A 17 -30.89 11.94 42.23
CA PHE A 17 -29.79 12.44 41.42
C PHE A 17 -30.36 13.54 40.52
N ALA A 18 -29.87 14.75 40.67
CA ALA A 18 -30.22 15.85 39.78
C ALA A 18 -29.78 15.44 38.34
N GLN A 19 -30.75 15.22 37.46
CA GLN A 19 -30.50 14.96 36.04
C GLN A 19 -30.32 16.33 35.35
N HIS A 20 -29.24 16.42 34.57
CA HIS A 20 -28.90 17.63 33.83
C HIS A 20 -29.12 17.40 32.34
N GLN A 21 -29.29 18.50 31.63
CA GLN A 21 -29.42 18.52 30.18
C GLN A 21 -28.25 19.32 29.58
N LEU A 22 -27.64 18.78 28.53
CA LEU A 22 -26.70 19.50 27.69
C LEU A 22 -27.34 19.74 26.32
N THR A 23 -27.56 21.01 25.96
CA THR A 23 -28.08 21.42 24.67
C THR A 23 -27.02 22.24 23.97
N GLY A 24 -26.87 22.05 22.63
CA GLY A 24 -25.92 22.86 21.89
C GLY A 24 -26.36 23.10 20.44
N VAL A 25 -25.70 24.08 19.82
CA VAL A 25 -25.86 24.37 18.39
C VAL A 25 -24.50 24.30 17.73
N VAL A 26 -24.43 23.58 16.61
CA VAL A 26 -23.22 23.45 15.79
C VAL A 26 -23.29 24.46 14.63
N LYS A 27 -22.26 25.27 14.46
CA LYS A 27 -22.16 26.34 13.47
C LYS A 27 -20.81 26.28 12.74
N ASN A 28 -20.76 26.86 11.53
CA ASN A 28 -19.49 27.16 10.87
C ASN A 28 -18.91 28.50 11.37
N ALA A 29 -17.72 28.87 10.86
CA ALA A 29 -17.05 30.13 11.21
C ALA A 29 -17.84 31.38 10.79
N ASP A 30 -18.71 31.27 9.79
CA ASP A 30 -19.58 32.34 9.30
C ASP A 30 -20.88 32.48 10.12
N GLY A 31 -21.10 31.55 11.11
CA GLY A 31 -22.25 31.55 12.00
C GLY A 31 -23.46 30.80 11.46
N GLU A 32 -23.37 30.14 10.30
CA GLU A 32 -24.41 29.29 9.74
C GLU A 32 -24.45 27.95 10.49
N THR A 33 -25.65 27.42 10.72
CA THR A 33 -25.82 26.15 11.43
C THR A 33 -25.52 24.97 10.53
N ILE A 34 -24.87 23.93 11.11
CA ILE A 34 -24.50 22.70 10.39
C ILE A 34 -25.43 21.57 10.85
N PRO A 35 -26.40 21.14 10.01
CA PRO A 35 -27.25 20.01 10.28
C PRO A 35 -26.50 18.67 10.08
N ASN A 36 -27.02 17.60 10.67
CA ASN A 36 -26.46 16.24 10.57
C ASN A 36 -25.00 16.14 11.03
N SER A 37 -24.56 17.03 11.93
CA SER A 37 -23.28 16.90 12.60
C SER A 37 -23.36 15.81 13.66
N HIS A 38 -22.39 14.91 13.68
CA HIS A 38 -22.30 13.85 14.67
C HIS A 38 -21.72 14.39 15.97
N VAL A 39 -22.46 14.23 17.07
CA VAL A 39 -22.09 14.75 18.40
C VAL A 39 -21.97 13.58 19.36
N ASP A 40 -20.74 13.32 19.82
CA ASP A 40 -20.44 12.35 20.87
C ASP A 40 -20.29 13.04 22.22
N LEU A 41 -20.94 12.53 23.26
CA LEU A 41 -20.75 12.94 24.64
C LEU A 41 -20.33 11.74 25.49
N SER A 42 -19.02 11.48 25.53
CA SER A 42 -18.41 10.29 26.17
C SER A 42 -18.94 8.98 25.60
N SER A 43 -20.02 8.39 26.10
CA SER A 43 -20.62 7.12 25.64
C SER A 43 -21.96 7.30 24.91
N ASN A 44 -22.49 8.51 24.83
CA ASN A 44 -23.77 8.82 24.19
C ASN A 44 -23.52 9.64 22.92
N CYS A 45 -24.22 9.33 21.84
CA CYS A 45 -24.14 10.09 20.60
C CYS A 45 -25.52 10.51 20.10
N VAL A 46 -25.58 11.67 19.43
CA VAL A 46 -26.75 12.18 18.72
C VAL A 46 -26.27 12.95 17.48
N ASP A 47 -27.12 13.00 16.45
CA ASP A 47 -26.87 13.88 15.32
C ASP A 47 -27.66 15.18 15.49
N THR A 48 -27.11 16.30 14.99
CA THR A 48 -27.81 17.58 15.01
C THR A 48 -29.01 17.55 14.07
N ASP A 49 -30.08 18.20 14.49
CA ASP A 49 -31.31 18.37 13.68
C ASP A 49 -31.10 19.36 12.49
N ALA A 50 -32.18 19.62 11.74
CA ALA A 50 -32.13 20.54 10.59
C ALA A 50 -31.75 22.01 10.99
N SER A 51 -31.82 22.39 12.25
CA SER A 51 -31.37 23.68 12.79
C SER A 51 -29.95 23.64 13.35
N GLY A 52 -29.23 22.50 13.20
CA GLY A 52 -27.91 22.30 13.75
C GLY A 52 -27.91 22.12 15.28
N THR A 53 -29.05 21.77 15.90
CA THR A 53 -29.18 21.67 17.37
C THR A 53 -29.08 20.22 17.81
N PHE A 54 -28.41 19.98 18.94
CA PHE A 54 -28.33 18.68 19.62
C PHE A 54 -28.75 18.79 21.09
N THR A 55 -29.22 17.69 21.68
CA THR A 55 -29.64 17.64 23.08
C THR A 55 -29.35 16.28 23.70
N PHE A 56 -28.65 16.28 24.82
CA PHE A 56 -28.51 15.12 25.70
C PHE A 56 -29.32 15.37 26.99
N THR A 57 -30.15 14.42 27.37
CA THR A 57 -30.95 14.44 28.61
C THR A 57 -30.41 13.45 29.63
N ASP A 58 -30.90 13.52 30.86
CA ASP A 58 -30.66 12.54 31.93
C ASP A 58 -29.17 12.35 32.30
N LEU A 59 -28.38 13.41 32.15
CA LEU A 59 -26.96 13.40 32.47
C LEU A 59 -26.74 13.61 33.98
N GLN A 60 -25.81 12.89 34.57
CA GLN A 60 -25.36 13.08 35.94
C GLN A 60 -24.31 14.21 36.02
N SER A 61 -24.13 14.79 37.20
CA SER A 61 -23.02 15.70 37.43
C SER A 61 -21.70 15.00 37.23
N GLY A 62 -20.81 15.56 36.37
CA GLY A 62 -19.57 14.92 36.02
C GLY A 62 -18.79 15.67 34.93
N THR A 63 -17.66 15.13 34.55
CA THR A 63 -16.87 15.67 33.44
C THR A 63 -17.08 14.76 32.22
N TYR A 64 -17.52 15.35 31.15
CA TYR A 64 -17.80 14.67 29.87
C TYR A 64 -16.83 15.19 28.80
N THR A 65 -16.45 14.32 27.89
CA THR A 65 -15.76 14.73 26.67
C THR A 65 -16.80 14.88 25.57
N LEU A 66 -17.01 16.12 25.12
CA LEU A 66 -17.81 16.42 23.94
C LEU A 66 -16.91 16.38 22.71
N LYS A 67 -17.35 15.66 21.68
CA LYS A 67 -16.72 15.63 20.38
C LYS A 67 -17.79 15.88 19.32
N VAL A 68 -17.50 16.76 18.37
CA VAL A 68 -18.42 17.10 17.29
C VAL A 68 -17.68 17.01 15.96
N SER A 69 -18.29 16.31 15.00
CA SER A 69 -17.76 16.15 13.63
C SER A 69 -18.86 16.35 12.60
N ALA A 70 -18.52 16.93 11.45
CA ALA A 70 -19.40 17.07 10.31
C ALA A 70 -18.58 16.95 9.01
N ASP A 71 -19.22 16.53 7.91
CA ASP A 71 -18.57 16.41 6.61
C ASP A 71 -18.05 17.79 6.15
N GLY A 72 -16.74 17.87 5.82
CA GLY A 72 -16.08 19.09 5.40
C GLY A 72 -15.64 20.02 6.54
N TYR A 73 -15.77 19.59 7.78
CA TYR A 73 -15.37 20.36 8.96
C TYR A 73 -14.39 19.58 9.84
N GLY A 74 -13.45 20.33 10.46
CA GLY A 74 -12.53 19.78 11.45
C GLY A 74 -13.27 19.30 12.71
N VAL A 75 -12.76 18.26 13.36
CA VAL A 75 -13.35 17.72 14.59
C VAL A 75 -13.14 18.67 15.75
N TYR A 76 -14.23 19.07 16.40
CA TYR A 76 -14.19 19.82 17.66
C TYR A 76 -14.17 18.85 18.84
N GLN A 77 -13.34 19.10 19.84
CA GLN A 77 -13.31 18.32 21.08
C GLN A 77 -13.07 19.24 22.29
N GLU A 78 -13.93 19.10 23.34
CA GLU A 78 -13.83 19.86 24.58
C GLU A 78 -14.22 18.98 25.77
N LYS A 79 -13.57 19.20 26.95
CA LYS A 79 -14.02 18.61 28.22
C LYS A 79 -15.03 19.56 28.87
N ILE A 80 -16.26 19.08 29.05
CA ILE A 80 -17.35 19.82 29.65
C ILE A 80 -17.58 19.33 31.08
N HIS A 81 -17.46 20.23 32.04
CA HIS A 81 -17.87 19.96 33.42
C HIS A 81 -19.35 20.33 33.57
N LEU A 82 -20.19 19.30 33.85
CA LEU A 82 -21.64 19.44 33.99
C LEU A 82 -22.01 19.30 35.46
N ASN A 83 -22.36 20.41 36.11
CA ASN A 83 -22.91 20.48 37.47
C ASN A 83 -24.33 21.07 37.51
N GLN A 84 -24.82 21.53 36.37
CA GLN A 84 -26.17 22.02 36.09
C GLN A 84 -26.45 21.88 34.59
N SER A 85 -27.69 21.98 34.15
CA SER A 85 -28.02 22.02 32.73
C SER A 85 -27.30 23.18 32.04
N LYS A 86 -26.69 22.87 30.87
CA LYS A 86 -25.82 23.79 30.14
C LYS A 86 -26.23 23.91 28.69
N GLN A 87 -26.11 25.13 28.15
CA GLN A 87 -26.23 25.37 26.71
C GLN A 87 -24.88 25.82 26.16
N ILE A 88 -24.47 25.28 25.00
CA ILE A 88 -23.18 25.56 24.38
C ILE A 88 -23.35 25.89 22.90
N SER A 89 -22.41 26.60 22.32
CA SER A 89 -22.29 26.80 20.90
C SER A 89 -20.94 26.23 20.45
N VAL A 90 -20.99 25.27 19.54
CA VAL A 90 -19.81 24.66 18.95
C VAL A 90 -19.60 25.32 17.58
N VAL A 91 -18.43 25.86 17.36
CA VAL A 91 -18.04 26.37 16.05
C VAL A 91 -17.06 25.38 15.44
N LEU A 92 -17.50 24.72 14.37
CA LEU A 92 -16.60 23.93 13.53
C LEU A 92 -15.94 24.89 12.54
N SER A 93 -14.63 24.90 12.52
CA SER A 93 -13.90 25.45 11.38
C SER A 93 -14.15 24.54 10.21
N GLU A 94 -14.49 25.10 9.04
CA GLU A 94 -14.36 24.31 7.80
C GLU A 94 -13.01 23.62 7.88
N GLU A 95 -12.98 22.34 7.56
CA GLU A 95 -11.70 21.65 7.41
C GLU A 95 -10.99 22.44 6.31
N GLU A 96 -10.26 23.50 6.74
CA GLU A 96 -9.27 24.10 5.85
C GLU A 96 -8.38 22.93 5.50
N THR A 97 -8.66 22.36 4.34
CA THR A 97 -7.86 21.29 3.78
C THR A 97 -6.47 21.85 3.49
N LEU A 98 -5.69 22.04 4.56
CA LEU A 98 -4.31 21.65 4.46
C LEU A 98 -4.40 20.26 3.87
N GLU A 99 -3.80 20.02 2.72
CA GLU A 99 -3.65 18.68 2.14
C GLU A 99 -3.02 17.79 3.21
N THR A 100 -3.85 17.35 4.15
CA THR A 100 -3.40 16.74 5.37
C THR A 100 -3.43 15.26 5.12
N LEU A 101 -2.26 14.72 4.84
CA LEU A 101 -1.98 13.29 4.87
C LEU A 101 -2.35 12.63 6.19
N VAL A 102 -2.63 13.37 7.25
CA VAL A 102 -2.80 12.83 8.59
C VAL A 102 -4.17 13.19 9.13
N ILE A 103 -5.11 12.28 9.00
CA ILE A 103 -6.31 12.28 9.84
C ILE A 103 -6.01 11.37 11.02
N HIS A 104 -5.84 11.96 12.19
CA HIS A 104 -5.86 11.20 13.42
C HIS A 104 -7.28 10.68 13.64
N THR A 105 -7.48 9.39 13.48
CA THR A 105 -8.73 8.75 13.91
C THR A 105 -8.88 8.93 15.42
N ALA A 106 -10.12 9.01 15.90
CA ALA A 106 -10.45 9.30 17.32
C ALA A 106 -9.92 8.27 18.35
N GLN A 107 -9.34 7.17 17.92
CA GLN A 107 -8.59 6.24 18.76
C GLN A 107 -7.10 6.45 18.50
N GLN A 108 -6.35 6.78 19.55
CA GLN A 108 -4.88 6.75 19.51
C GLN A 108 -4.45 5.36 19.05
N LYS A 109 -3.72 5.31 17.93
CA LYS A 109 -3.16 4.04 17.44
C LYS A 109 -1.69 3.99 17.83
N ALA A 110 -1.27 2.88 18.40
CA ALA A 110 0.12 2.68 18.82
C ALA A 110 1.05 2.32 17.66
N TYR A 111 0.79 2.85 16.44
CA TYR A 111 1.65 2.72 15.27
C TYR A 111 1.49 3.91 14.31
N ASN A 112 2.54 4.17 13.53
CA ASN A 112 2.58 5.28 12.58
C ASN A 112 1.67 4.99 11.37
N GLN A 113 0.57 5.73 11.26
CA GLN A 113 -0.41 5.62 10.18
C GLN A 113 -0.66 6.97 9.54
N GLN A 114 -0.70 7.00 8.21
CA GLN A 114 -1.01 8.19 7.41
C GLN A 114 -2.15 7.86 6.45
N LYS A 115 -3.19 8.70 6.43
CA LYS A 115 -4.30 8.58 5.47
C LYS A 115 -4.09 9.56 4.32
N VAL A 116 -4.08 9.03 3.11
CA VAL A 116 -4.00 9.75 1.84
C VAL A 116 -5.41 9.84 1.27
N THR A 117 -5.94 11.04 1.15
CA THR A 117 -7.31 11.27 0.67
C THR A 117 -7.40 11.17 -0.87
N GLN A 118 -8.61 11.02 -1.40
CA GLN A 118 -8.87 11.06 -2.85
C GLN A 118 -8.38 12.37 -3.47
N LYS A 119 -8.64 13.51 -2.80
CA LYS A 119 -8.18 14.82 -3.27
C LYS A 119 -6.67 14.86 -3.41
N TYR A 120 -5.93 14.39 -2.40
CA TYR A 120 -4.47 14.32 -2.48
C TYR A 120 -4.01 13.46 -3.67
N LEU A 121 -4.62 12.29 -3.88
CA LEU A 121 -4.29 11.40 -5.01
C LEU A 121 -4.51 12.09 -6.37
N GLN A 122 -5.57 12.88 -6.49
CA GLN A 122 -5.90 13.63 -7.70
C GLN A 122 -4.93 14.81 -7.91
N ASP A 123 -4.69 15.62 -6.88
CA ASP A 123 -3.84 16.80 -6.94
C ASP A 123 -2.36 16.47 -7.17
N ASN A 124 -1.91 15.31 -6.67
CA ASN A 124 -0.53 14.83 -6.80
C ASN A 124 -0.38 13.67 -7.78
N TYR A 125 -1.37 13.46 -8.66
CA TYR A 125 -1.34 12.37 -9.63
C TYR A 125 -0.05 12.36 -10.46
N ASN A 126 0.66 11.23 -10.41
CA ASN A 126 1.92 11.05 -11.12
C ASN A 126 1.94 9.69 -11.84
N SER A 127 1.21 9.63 -12.94
CA SER A 127 1.10 8.47 -13.84
C SER A 127 0.46 7.23 -13.19
N SER A 128 1.02 6.66 -12.12
CA SER A 128 0.50 5.45 -11.45
C SER A 128 0.27 5.69 -9.96
N LEU A 129 -0.49 4.80 -9.29
CA LEU A 129 -0.71 4.88 -7.85
C LEU A 129 0.60 4.81 -7.07
N ALA A 130 1.50 3.89 -7.42
CA ALA A 130 2.80 3.75 -6.74
C ALA A 130 3.66 5.02 -6.85
N LYS A 131 3.71 5.64 -8.04
CA LYS A 131 4.44 6.92 -8.23
C LYS A 131 3.74 8.09 -7.54
N THR A 132 2.42 8.12 -7.51
CA THR A 132 1.67 9.14 -6.76
C THR A 132 1.97 9.05 -5.26
N LEU A 133 1.99 7.83 -4.71
CA LEU A 133 2.31 7.58 -3.31
C LEU A 133 3.78 7.84 -2.96
N SER A 134 4.71 7.86 -3.94
CA SER A 134 6.12 8.22 -3.67
C SER A 134 6.32 9.70 -3.30
N ASN A 135 5.26 10.51 -3.30
CA ASN A 135 5.23 11.85 -2.72
C ASN A 135 4.91 11.85 -1.21
N VAL A 136 4.67 10.69 -0.60
CA VAL A 136 4.51 10.50 0.83
C VAL A 136 5.88 10.17 1.42
N VAL A 137 6.29 10.86 2.48
CA VAL A 137 7.60 10.65 3.11
C VAL A 137 7.81 9.19 3.50
N GLY A 138 9.00 8.64 3.24
CA GLY A 138 9.32 7.23 3.51
C GLY A 138 8.73 6.22 2.52
N LEU A 139 7.90 6.66 1.56
CA LEU A 139 7.52 5.89 0.39
C LEU A 139 8.38 6.26 -0.81
N ASP A 140 8.66 5.29 -1.64
CA ASP A 140 9.37 5.41 -2.89
C ASP A 140 8.76 4.49 -3.93
N ALA A 141 9.24 4.52 -5.16
CA ALA A 141 8.80 3.62 -6.20
C ALA A 141 9.97 3.18 -7.09
N VAL A 142 10.10 1.88 -7.30
CA VAL A 142 10.92 1.36 -8.40
C VAL A 142 10.10 1.48 -9.67
N THR A 143 10.68 2.11 -10.69
CA THR A 143 9.97 2.43 -11.93
C THR A 143 10.70 1.88 -13.15
N VAL A 144 9.93 1.30 -14.06
CA VAL A 144 10.36 0.94 -15.41
C VAL A 144 9.42 1.67 -16.37
N GLY A 145 9.91 2.74 -16.97
CA GLY A 145 9.05 3.62 -17.78
C GLY A 145 8.15 4.55 -16.94
N SER A 146 7.16 5.15 -17.58
CA SER A 146 6.34 6.19 -16.97
C SER A 146 5.20 5.66 -16.09
N GLN A 147 4.61 4.50 -16.41
CA GLN A 147 3.42 3.95 -15.75
C GLN A 147 3.71 2.73 -14.89
N THR A 148 4.70 1.93 -15.27
CA THR A 148 5.05 0.71 -14.54
C THR A 148 5.88 1.05 -13.32
N ALA A 149 5.31 0.89 -12.14
CA ALA A 149 5.95 1.22 -10.88
C ALA A 149 5.49 0.31 -9.75
N LYS A 150 6.42 -0.11 -8.89
CA LYS A 150 6.14 -0.80 -7.63
C LYS A 150 6.48 0.07 -6.43
N PRO A 151 5.62 0.12 -5.40
CA PRO A 151 5.91 0.89 -4.21
C PRO A 151 7.02 0.23 -3.38
N MET A 152 7.81 1.07 -2.75
CA MET A 152 8.76 0.71 -1.71
C MET A 152 8.50 1.56 -0.46
N MET A 153 8.77 1.00 0.70
CA MET A 153 8.70 1.70 1.97
C MET A 153 10.01 1.51 2.71
N ARG A 154 10.71 2.63 3.03
CA ARG A 154 11.98 2.58 3.77
C ARG A 154 13.04 1.67 3.14
N GLY A 155 13.10 1.64 1.80
CA GLY A 155 14.03 0.78 1.06
C GLY A 155 13.64 -0.70 0.98
N LEU A 156 12.48 -1.08 1.50
CA LEU A 156 11.90 -2.43 1.41
C LEU A 156 10.68 -2.42 0.48
N GLY A 157 10.65 -3.34 -0.45
CA GLY A 157 9.56 -3.47 -1.42
C GLY A 157 9.25 -4.91 -1.78
N PHE A 158 8.49 -5.10 -2.86
CA PHE A 158 8.11 -6.41 -3.37
C PHE A 158 7.35 -7.24 -2.31
N THR A 159 7.88 -8.41 -1.99
CA THR A 159 7.33 -9.35 -0.99
C THR A 159 7.53 -8.93 0.47
N ARG A 160 8.04 -7.70 0.73
CA ARG A 160 8.21 -7.17 2.10
C ARG A 160 7.27 -6.02 2.42
N LEU A 161 6.52 -5.56 1.43
CA LEU A 161 5.52 -4.50 1.56
C LEU A 161 4.16 -5.07 1.15
N ALA A 162 3.23 -5.17 2.08
CA ALA A 162 1.87 -5.59 1.76
C ALA A 162 1.11 -4.42 1.13
N VAL A 163 0.46 -4.68 0.01
CA VAL A 163 -0.55 -3.79 -0.56
C VAL A 163 -1.88 -4.51 -0.50
N THR A 164 -2.91 -3.86 0.01
CA THR A 164 -4.26 -4.42 0.06
C THR A 164 -5.24 -3.51 -0.68
N GLU A 165 -6.28 -4.07 -1.26
CA GLU A 165 -7.44 -3.32 -1.72
C GLU A 165 -8.69 -3.88 -1.05
N ASN A 166 -9.41 -3.02 -0.31
CA ASN A 166 -10.57 -3.39 0.51
C ASN A 166 -10.26 -4.53 1.50
N GLY A 167 -9.05 -4.50 2.09
CA GLY A 167 -8.57 -5.52 3.03
C GLY A 167 -8.09 -6.83 2.38
N ILE A 168 -8.21 -7.01 1.06
CA ILE A 168 -7.70 -8.18 0.33
C ILE A 168 -6.33 -7.87 -0.25
N LYS A 169 -5.34 -8.72 0.04
CA LYS A 169 -3.97 -8.54 -0.42
C LYS A 169 -3.89 -8.54 -1.94
N GLN A 170 -3.23 -7.52 -2.51
CA GLN A 170 -2.93 -7.39 -3.94
C GLN A 170 -1.77 -8.31 -4.31
N GLU A 171 -1.99 -9.26 -5.21
CA GLU A 171 -0.97 -10.18 -5.68
C GLU A 171 -0.33 -9.71 -7.00
N GLY A 172 0.86 -10.24 -7.31
CA GLY A 172 1.70 -9.81 -8.42
C GLY A 172 2.95 -9.04 -7.95
N GLN A 173 3.09 -8.80 -6.63
CA GLN A 173 4.27 -8.12 -6.07
C GLN A 173 5.51 -9.02 -6.03
N GLN A 174 5.34 -10.33 -6.03
CA GLN A 174 6.42 -11.34 -6.04
C GLN A 174 7.21 -11.39 -7.35
N TRP A 175 6.67 -10.86 -8.45
CA TRP A 175 7.39 -10.75 -9.71
C TRP A 175 8.39 -9.60 -9.68
N GLY A 176 9.34 -9.54 -10.59
CA GLY A 176 10.47 -8.63 -10.60
C GLY A 176 10.15 -7.13 -10.45
N ALA A 177 11.20 -6.32 -10.43
CA ALA A 177 11.10 -4.86 -10.27
C ALA A 177 10.46 -4.15 -11.49
N ASP A 178 10.43 -4.83 -12.61
CA ASP A 178 9.95 -4.38 -13.92
C ASP A 178 8.43 -4.47 -14.09
N HIS A 179 7.70 -4.79 -13.03
CA HIS A 179 6.24 -4.93 -13.04
C HIS A 179 5.54 -3.90 -12.15
N GLY A 180 4.29 -3.53 -12.50
CA GLY A 180 3.54 -2.48 -11.80
C GLY A 180 2.72 -2.96 -10.60
N LEU A 181 2.07 -2.00 -9.91
CA LEU A 181 1.17 -2.27 -8.79
C LEU A 181 -0.22 -2.75 -9.23
N GLU A 182 -0.69 -2.35 -10.42
CA GLU A 182 -1.97 -2.81 -11.02
C GLU A 182 -3.22 -2.40 -10.22
N ILE A 183 -3.22 -1.18 -9.71
CA ILE A 183 -4.36 -0.51 -9.10
C ILE A 183 -4.46 0.89 -9.70
N GLY A 184 -5.64 1.27 -10.16
CA GLY A 184 -5.87 2.58 -10.79
C GLY A 184 -5.84 3.72 -9.77
N ALA A 185 -4.97 4.71 -9.99
CA ALA A 185 -4.83 5.85 -9.08
C ALA A 185 -6.10 6.74 -9.05
N LEU A 186 -6.71 6.98 -10.20
CA LEU A 186 -7.87 7.87 -10.34
C LEU A 186 -9.21 7.22 -9.97
N THR A 187 -9.22 5.89 -9.76
CA THR A 187 -10.39 5.14 -9.25
C THR A 187 -10.31 4.86 -7.75
N THR A 188 -9.19 5.22 -7.09
CA THR A 188 -8.94 5.03 -5.66
C THR A 188 -9.58 6.16 -4.84
N GLU A 189 -10.31 5.82 -3.75
CA GLU A 189 -10.94 6.80 -2.85
C GLU A 189 -10.00 7.26 -1.74
N SER A 190 -9.29 6.33 -1.12
CA SER A 190 -8.29 6.67 -0.10
C SER A 190 -7.24 5.58 0.01
N VAL A 191 -6.11 5.95 0.58
CA VAL A 191 -5.03 5.00 0.91
C VAL A 191 -4.61 5.24 2.34
N GLU A 192 -4.50 4.18 3.12
CA GLU A 192 -3.85 4.23 4.42
C GLU A 192 -2.44 3.65 4.31
N VAL A 193 -1.46 4.40 4.76
CA VAL A 193 -0.05 4.00 4.80
C VAL A 193 0.31 3.69 6.23
N ILE A 194 0.51 2.42 6.54
CA ILE A 194 0.87 1.92 7.87
C ILE A 194 2.36 1.60 7.82
N LYS A 195 3.17 2.40 8.51
CA LYS A 195 4.63 2.22 8.55
C LYS A 195 5.03 1.34 9.74
N GLY A 196 6.08 0.55 9.54
CA GLY A 196 6.57 -0.36 10.58
C GLY A 196 5.71 -1.62 10.67
N VAL A 197 5.16 -1.95 11.83
CA VAL A 197 4.67 -3.27 12.15
C VAL A 197 3.21 -3.50 11.74
N GLY A 198 2.95 -3.75 10.46
CA GLY A 198 1.67 -4.21 9.96
C GLY A 198 1.46 -5.74 9.96
N THR A 199 2.48 -6.51 10.29
CA THR A 199 2.48 -7.98 10.13
C THR A 199 1.43 -8.71 10.95
N ILE A 200 1.04 -8.19 12.11
CA ILE A 200 0.07 -8.88 12.99
C ILE A 200 -1.27 -9.07 12.29
N THR A 201 -1.80 -8.03 11.68
CA THR A 201 -3.14 -8.06 11.05
C THR A 201 -3.11 -8.30 9.54
N HIS A 202 -1.96 -8.13 8.86
CA HIS A 202 -1.86 -8.22 7.40
C HIS A 202 -0.99 -9.39 6.89
N GLY A 203 -0.45 -10.20 7.79
CA GLY A 203 0.27 -11.42 7.45
C GLY A 203 1.76 -11.25 7.18
N SER A 204 2.37 -12.29 6.63
CA SER A 204 3.82 -12.47 6.54
C SER A 204 4.55 -11.41 5.71
N ASP A 205 3.94 -10.84 4.70
CA ASP A 205 4.63 -10.00 3.72
C ASP A 205 4.56 -8.49 4.06
N ALA A 206 4.11 -8.13 5.27
CA ALA A 206 3.97 -6.74 5.72
C ALA A 206 5.17 -6.26 6.57
N ILE A 207 6.39 -6.69 6.27
CA ILE A 207 7.60 -6.38 7.04
C ILE A 207 7.90 -4.88 7.09
N ALA A 208 7.86 -4.22 5.93
CA ALA A 208 8.10 -2.78 5.81
C ALA A 208 6.92 -1.96 6.33
N GLY A 209 5.72 -2.51 6.17
CA GLY A 209 4.45 -1.89 6.46
C GLY A 209 3.36 -2.31 5.49
N VAL A 210 2.29 -1.54 5.45
CA VAL A 210 1.12 -1.81 4.62
C VAL A 210 0.69 -0.56 3.86
N ILE A 211 0.31 -0.72 2.61
CA ILE A 211 -0.44 0.26 1.81
C ILE A 211 -1.85 -0.30 1.65
N GLU A 212 -2.80 0.25 2.36
CA GLU A 212 -4.20 -0.19 2.33
C GLU A 212 -5.03 0.74 1.46
N VAL A 213 -5.42 0.28 0.28
CA VAL A 213 -6.30 0.99 -0.65
C VAL A 213 -7.74 0.71 -0.25
N ASN A 214 -8.48 1.77 0.08
CA ASN A 214 -9.86 1.67 0.50
C ASN A 214 -10.79 2.33 -0.52
N ASN A 215 -11.68 1.52 -1.12
CA ASN A 215 -12.71 1.92 -2.06
C ASN A 215 -14.13 1.65 -1.51
N GLU A 216 -14.26 1.35 -0.22
CA GLU A 216 -15.53 1.00 0.44
C GLU A 216 -16.14 2.16 1.26
N ILE A 217 -15.78 3.41 0.96
CA ILE A 217 -16.41 4.57 1.60
C ILE A 217 -17.89 4.61 1.18
N ILE A 218 -18.80 4.56 2.16
CA ILE A 218 -20.24 4.57 1.90
C ILE A 218 -20.64 5.97 1.40
N PRO A 219 -21.25 6.11 0.20
CA PRO A 219 -21.64 7.42 -0.32
C PRO A 219 -22.83 7.99 0.46
N THR A 220 -22.96 9.30 0.46
CA THR A 220 -24.19 9.98 0.95
C THR A 220 -25.37 9.71 0.03
N ASP A 221 -26.57 9.88 0.54
CA ASP A 221 -27.81 9.67 -0.24
C ASP A 221 -27.86 10.56 -1.49
N GLY A 222 -28.44 10.01 -2.57
CA GLY A 222 -28.56 10.66 -3.87
C GLY A 222 -27.51 10.20 -4.87
N PHE A 223 -27.49 10.87 -6.02
CA PHE A 223 -26.55 10.61 -7.12
C PHE A 223 -25.40 11.61 -7.08
N LYS A 224 -24.17 11.12 -7.15
CA LYS A 224 -22.97 11.94 -7.32
C LYS A 224 -22.18 11.44 -8.52
N ALA A 225 -21.62 12.37 -9.30
CA ALA A 225 -20.72 12.07 -10.38
C ALA A 225 -19.55 13.06 -10.38
N GLN A 226 -18.35 12.55 -10.61
CA GLN A 226 -17.13 13.35 -10.75
C GLN A 226 -16.42 12.93 -12.03
N TYR A 227 -16.11 13.90 -12.88
CA TYR A 227 -15.25 13.70 -14.03
C TYR A 227 -13.88 14.34 -13.75
N ILE A 228 -12.82 13.59 -13.99
CA ILE A 228 -11.44 14.02 -13.76
C ILE A 228 -10.71 13.92 -15.09
N THR A 229 -10.00 14.99 -15.47
CA THR A 229 -9.05 14.94 -16.58
C THR A 229 -7.72 15.52 -16.13
N THR A 230 -6.64 14.86 -16.53
CA THR A 230 -5.28 15.30 -16.19
C THR A 230 -4.34 15.01 -17.35
N ALA A 231 -3.33 15.86 -17.51
CA ALA A 231 -2.30 15.73 -18.54
C ALA A 231 -0.92 15.99 -17.96
N GLN A 232 0.08 15.29 -18.48
CA GLN A 232 1.48 15.46 -18.10
C GLN A 232 2.35 15.66 -19.34
N SER A 233 3.31 16.55 -19.27
CA SER A 233 4.17 16.90 -20.42
C SER A 233 5.32 15.92 -20.63
N VAL A 234 5.82 15.25 -19.56
CA VAL A 234 7.01 14.38 -19.61
C VAL A 234 6.83 13.19 -20.57
N ASN A 235 5.64 12.67 -20.68
CA ASN A 235 5.25 11.55 -21.55
C ASN A 235 3.99 11.84 -22.36
N LYS A 236 3.61 13.11 -22.51
CA LYS A 236 2.38 13.53 -23.18
C LYS A 236 1.16 12.71 -22.79
N SER A 237 1.07 12.29 -21.50
CA SER A 237 -0.04 11.47 -21.03
C SER A 237 -1.31 12.31 -20.92
N TRP A 238 -2.43 11.64 -21.16
CA TRP A 238 -3.76 12.15 -20.94
C TRP A 238 -4.59 11.07 -20.26
N ALA A 239 -5.07 11.38 -19.08
CA ALA A 239 -5.91 10.51 -18.29
C ALA A 239 -7.28 11.14 -18.09
N ASN A 240 -8.32 10.32 -18.21
CA ASN A 240 -9.72 10.68 -17.99
C ASN A 240 -10.34 9.66 -17.06
N ALA A 241 -11.05 10.11 -16.03
CA ALA A 241 -11.79 9.25 -15.14
C ALA A 241 -13.21 9.76 -14.91
N LEU A 242 -14.14 8.82 -14.75
CA LEU A 242 -15.52 9.07 -14.38
C LEU A 242 -15.83 8.22 -13.15
N ASN A 243 -16.10 8.88 -12.03
CA ASN A 243 -16.50 8.26 -10.78
C ASN A 243 -17.95 8.61 -10.49
N MET A 244 -18.80 7.60 -10.35
CA MET A 244 -20.24 7.75 -10.09
C MET A 244 -20.62 6.95 -8.86
N SER A 245 -21.51 7.51 -8.04
CA SER A 245 -22.13 6.81 -6.92
C SER A 245 -23.60 7.18 -6.81
N TYR A 246 -24.39 6.23 -6.33
CA TYR A 246 -25.79 6.41 -6.03
C TYR A 246 -26.16 5.65 -4.78
N LYS A 247 -26.80 6.32 -3.81
CA LYS A 247 -27.33 5.67 -2.60
C LYS A 247 -28.79 6.07 -2.43
N LYS A 248 -29.61 5.10 -2.07
CA LYS A 248 -31.00 5.31 -1.69
C LYS A 248 -31.41 4.28 -0.63
N GLY A 249 -31.75 4.78 0.55
CA GLY A 249 -32.02 3.92 1.70
C GLY A 249 -30.80 3.05 2.04
N ASP A 250 -31.02 1.75 2.19
CA ASP A 250 -29.98 0.80 2.62
C ASP A 250 -29.02 0.38 1.50
N HIS A 251 -29.30 0.73 0.24
CA HIS A 251 -28.50 0.29 -0.91
C HIS A 251 -27.69 1.40 -1.53
N PHE A 252 -26.46 1.07 -1.91
CA PHE A 252 -25.64 1.95 -2.73
C PHE A 252 -24.96 1.22 -3.88
N TYR A 253 -24.59 1.99 -4.91
CA TYR A 253 -23.89 1.53 -6.09
C TYR A 253 -22.78 2.51 -6.43
N LYS A 254 -21.63 2.00 -6.87
CA LYS A 254 -20.55 2.79 -7.43
C LYS A 254 -20.10 2.21 -8.76
N LEU A 255 -19.78 3.10 -9.69
CA LEU A 255 -19.09 2.76 -10.92
C LEU A 255 -17.98 3.80 -11.15
N LYS A 256 -16.76 3.32 -11.25
CA LYS A 256 -15.59 4.15 -11.52
C LYS A 256 -14.85 3.59 -12.71
N THR A 257 -14.42 4.46 -13.62
CA THR A 257 -13.61 4.06 -14.76
C THR A 257 -12.56 5.13 -15.02
N ALA A 258 -11.36 4.70 -15.36
CA ALA A 258 -10.28 5.58 -15.76
C ALA A 258 -9.55 5.00 -16.97
N TYR A 259 -9.26 5.86 -17.96
CA TYR A 259 -8.45 5.51 -19.12
C TYR A 259 -7.32 6.51 -19.27
N THR A 260 -6.11 6.00 -19.38
CA THR A 260 -4.88 6.77 -19.58
C THR A 260 -4.18 6.32 -20.85
N THR A 261 -3.76 7.25 -21.69
CA THR A 261 -2.84 7.00 -22.79
C THR A 261 -1.60 7.86 -22.62
N PHE A 262 -0.44 7.32 -22.96
CA PHE A 262 0.84 8.00 -22.79
C PHE A 262 1.79 7.66 -23.93
N ALA A 263 2.65 8.62 -24.25
CA ALA A 263 3.72 8.49 -25.23
C ALA A 263 5.03 8.08 -24.55
N ASP A 264 6.07 7.90 -25.33
CA ASP A 264 7.45 7.74 -24.86
C ASP A 264 7.81 8.84 -23.88
N PHE A 265 8.43 8.49 -22.75
CA PHE A 265 8.83 9.51 -21.77
C PHE A 265 10.18 10.12 -22.09
N LYS A 266 10.34 11.36 -21.64
CA LYS A 266 11.57 12.13 -21.81
C LYS A 266 12.46 12.03 -20.59
N VAL A 267 13.78 11.97 -20.85
CA VAL A 267 14.83 12.12 -19.85
C VAL A 267 15.68 13.37 -20.15
N PRO A 268 16.30 14.01 -19.15
CA PRO A 268 17.05 15.25 -19.35
C PRO A 268 18.48 15.01 -19.85
N VAL A 269 18.67 14.02 -20.73
CA VAL A 269 19.96 13.66 -21.34
C VAL A 269 19.77 13.32 -22.81
N ASP A 270 20.79 13.54 -23.61
CA ASP A 270 20.80 13.25 -25.05
C ASP A 270 21.38 11.87 -25.37
N GLU A 271 21.99 11.21 -24.40
CA GLU A 271 22.54 9.86 -24.52
C GLU A 271 22.40 9.08 -23.20
N ILE A 272 22.26 7.76 -23.29
CA ILE A 272 22.41 6.86 -22.16
C ILE A 272 23.63 5.97 -22.37
N THR A 273 24.26 5.55 -21.28
CA THR A 273 25.39 4.61 -21.33
C THR A 273 24.93 3.25 -20.80
N TYR A 274 24.98 2.23 -21.65
CA TYR A 274 24.73 0.85 -21.27
C TYR A 274 26.05 0.05 -21.35
N LEU A 275 26.51 -0.43 -20.20
CA LEU A 275 27.89 -0.95 -20.05
C LEU A 275 28.91 0.10 -20.53
N SER A 276 29.60 -0.12 -21.64
CA SER A 276 30.53 0.85 -22.24
C SER A 276 29.99 1.49 -23.52
N THR A 277 28.78 1.12 -23.95
CA THR A 277 28.19 1.61 -25.20
C THR A 277 27.33 2.84 -24.94
N LYS A 278 27.59 3.91 -25.68
CA LYS A 278 26.80 5.13 -25.70
C LYS A 278 25.68 5.00 -26.71
N ILE A 279 24.47 5.24 -26.26
CA ILE A 279 23.24 5.13 -27.06
C ILE A 279 22.61 6.52 -27.12
N PRO A 280 22.66 7.21 -28.28
CA PRO A 280 22.07 8.51 -28.45
C PRO A 280 20.53 8.40 -28.41
N LEU A 281 19.89 9.36 -27.75
CA LEU A 281 18.45 9.50 -27.66
C LEU A 281 17.97 10.62 -28.59
N THR A 282 16.93 10.38 -29.35
CA THR A 282 16.33 11.41 -30.21
C THR A 282 15.42 12.32 -29.37
N ASN A 283 15.81 13.59 -29.20
CA ASN A 283 15.11 14.58 -28.38
C ASN A 283 14.91 14.15 -26.90
N GLY A 284 15.81 13.32 -26.36
CA GLY A 284 15.72 12.77 -25.02
C GLY A 284 14.60 11.76 -24.81
N ASN A 285 13.97 11.23 -25.87
CA ASN A 285 12.89 10.25 -25.75
C ASN A 285 13.47 8.84 -25.53
N MET A 286 12.91 8.15 -24.55
CA MET A 286 13.11 6.73 -24.32
C MET A 286 12.14 5.95 -25.22
N THR A 287 12.59 5.57 -26.40
CA THR A 287 11.78 4.91 -27.44
C THR A 287 11.15 3.62 -26.93
N ASN A 288 9.94 3.31 -27.41
CA ASN A 288 9.14 2.14 -27.02
C ASN A 288 8.76 2.08 -25.54
N THR A 289 8.42 3.22 -24.95
CA THR A 289 7.92 3.29 -23.57
C THR A 289 6.48 3.81 -23.50
N ALA A 290 5.84 3.97 -24.64
CA ALA A 290 4.45 4.35 -24.78
C ALA A 290 3.49 3.23 -24.30
N GLY A 291 2.25 3.60 -24.02
CA GLY A 291 1.24 2.62 -23.61
C GLY A 291 -0.13 3.20 -23.29
N ASN A 292 -0.96 2.33 -22.73
CA ASN A 292 -2.29 2.68 -22.23
C ASN A 292 -2.65 1.86 -21.00
N GLU A 293 -3.58 2.42 -20.21
CA GLU A 293 -4.10 1.80 -18.99
C GLU A 293 -5.62 2.01 -18.93
N LEU A 294 -6.36 0.97 -18.57
CA LEU A 294 -7.78 1.00 -18.28
C LEU A 294 -8.03 0.42 -16.89
N SER A 295 -8.73 1.18 -16.05
CA SER A 295 -9.21 0.73 -14.76
C SER A 295 -10.72 0.85 -14.70
N VAL A 296 -11.40 -0.22 -14.29
CA VAL A 296 -12.86 -0.25 -14.06
C VAL A 296 -13.11 -0.81 -12.68
N TYR A 297 -13.96 -0.17 -11.90
CA TYR A 297 -14.36 -0.60 -10.57
C TYR A 297 -15.87 -0.46 -10.41
N GLY A 298 -16.55 -1.55 -10.10
CA GLY A 298 -17.97 -1.60 -9.80
C GLY A 298 -18.22 -2.09 -8.38
N GLN A 299 -19.18 -1.51 -7.67
CA GLN A 299 -19.51 -1.88 -6.30
C GLN A 299 -21.02 -1.81 -6.07
N TRP A 300 -21.54 -2.80 -5.36
CA TRP A 300 -22.84 -2.80 -4.74
C TRP A 300 -22.69 -2.99 -3.25
N GLY A 301 -23.41 -2.17 -2.46
CA GLY A 301 -23.45 -2.28 -1.02
C GLY A 301 -24.87 -2.26 -0.47
N TYR A 302 -25.08 -3.01 0.59
CA TYR A 302 -26.22 -3.00 1.46
C TYR A 302 -25.75 -2.64 2.87
N VAL A 303 -26.30 -1.57 3.43
CA VAL A 303 -25.93 -1.05 4.76
C VAL A 303 -27.19 -0.75 5.52
N LYS A 304 -27.38 -1.44 6.62
CA LYS A 304 -28.51 -1.26 7.52
C LYS A 304 -28.02 -1.42 8.95
N ASP A 305 -28.46 -0.54 9.84
CA ASP A 305 -28.17 -0.45 11.28
C ASP A 305 -26.98 -1.30 11.79
N ASP A 306 -27.17 -2.61 11.86
CA ASP A 306 -26.24 -3.59 12.42
C ASP A 306 -25.53 -4.49 11.39
N PHE A 307 -25.81 -4.30 10.09
CA PHE A 307 -25.25 -5.15 9.04
C PHE A 307 -24.81 -4.37 7.80
N GLN A 308 -23.60 -4.68 7.34
CA GLN A 308 -23.07 -4.19 6.08
C GLN A 308 -22.66 -5.36 5.20
N SER A 309 -22.96 -5.26 3.91
CA SER A 309 -22.58 -6.25 2.89
C SER A 309 -22.18 -5.52 1.62
N ILE A 310 -20.93 -5.71 1.18
CA ILE A 310 -20.35 -4.99 0.04
C ILE A 310 -19.75 -6.01 -0.91
N LEU A 311 -20.17 -5.96 -2.16
CA LEU A 311 -19.59 -6.73 -3.26
C LEU A 311 -18.90 -5.76 -4.23
N SER A 312 -17.64 -6.01 -4.53
CA SER A 312 -16.85 -5.20 -5.47
C SER A 312 -16.24 -6.05 -6.56
N VAL A 313 -16.17 -5.49 -7.76
CA VAL A 313 -15.48 -6.09 -8.92
C VAL A 313 -14.57 -5.04 -9.51
N SER A 314 -13.30 -5.36 -9.69
CA SER A 314 -12.32 -4.49 -10.37
C SER A 314 -11.63 -5.20 -11.50
N GLN A 315 -11.33 -4.41 -12.55
CA GLN A 315 -10.54 -4.82 -13.70
C GLN A 315 -9.48 -3.76 -13.97
N PHE A 316 -8.23 -4.17 -13.97
CA PHE A 316 -7.10 -3.36 -14.39
C PHE A 316 -6.49 -3.96 -15.65
N GLN A 317 -6.24 -3.13 -16.66
CA GLN A 317 -5.56 -3.52 -17.90
C GLN A 317 -4.45 -2.51 -18.19
N ASN A 318 -3.28 -3.01 -18.55
CA ASN A 318 -2.17 -2.20 -19.02
C ASN A 318 -1.52 -2.88 -20.22
N LYS A 319 -1.22 -2.07 -21.24
CA LYS A 319 -0.32 -2.47 -22.33
C LYS A 319 0.74 -1.38 -22.47
N SER A 320 2.02 -1.73 -22.33
CA SER A 320 3.12 -0.78 -22.42
C SER A 320 4.37 -1.43 -22.98
N GLY A 321 5.08 -0.68 -23.81
CA GLY A 321 6.39 -1.08 -24.30
C GLY A 321 7.45 -1.00 -23.20
N PHE A 322 8.54 -1.73 -23.41
CA PHE A 322 9.78 -1.60 -22.67
C PHE A 322 10.79 -0.81 -23.50
N PHE A 323 11.67 -0.05 -22.86
CA PHE A 323 12.74 0.64 -23.59
C PHE A 323 13.48 -0.37 -24.48
N ALA A 324 13.65 0.01 -25.73
CA ALA A 324 14.00 -0.87 -26.81
C ALA A 324 15.34 -1.59 -26.60
N GLY A 325 15.31 -2.90 -26.73
CA GLY A 325 16.49 -3.77 -26.68
C GLY A 325 16.10 -5.22 -26.69
N ALA A 326 16.70 -6.02 -27.54
CA ALA A 326 16.53 -7.47 -27.49
C ALA A 326 17.09 -7.98 -26.15
N HIS A 327 16.29 -8.70 -25.39
CA HIS A 327 16.68 -9.29 -24.09
C HIS A 327 17.22 -8.27 -23.08
N GLY A 328 16.64 -7.07 -23.05
CA GLY A 328 17.06 -6.02 -22.13
C GLY A 328 18.41 -5.38 -22.47
N ILE A 329 19.00 -5.70 -23.65
CA ILE A 329 20.22 -5.09 -24.14
C ILE A 329 19.88 -4.00 -25.15
N PRO A 330 19.91 -2.72 -24.79
CA PRO A 330 19.60 -1.64 -25.72
C PRO A 330 20.69 -1.51 -26.79
N SER A 331 20.29 -1.23 -28.02
CA SER A 331 21.20 -0.91 -29.11
C SER A 331 20.88 0.45 -29.71
N VAL A 332 21.87 1.03 -30.46
CA VAL A 332 21.68 2.29 -31.16
C VAL A 332 20.54 2.21 -32.19
N ASN A 333 20.31 1.03 -32.76
CA ASN A 333 19.24 0.85 -33.76
C ASN A 333 17.87 0.79 -33.11
N ASP A 334 17.75 0.14 -31.94
CA ASP A 334 16.50 0.00 -31.24
C ASP A 334 16.05 1.33 -30.60
N ALA A 335 16.99 2.21 -30.28
CA ALA A 335 16.72 3.55 -29.72
C ALA A 335 16.30 4.60 -30.77
N LYS A 336 16.25 4.23 -32.08
CA LYS A 336 15.78 5.13 -33.13
C LYS A 336 14.26 5.32 -33.08
N PRO A 337 13.76 6.52 -33.41
CA PRO A 337 12.33 6.74 -33.53
C PRO A 337 11.69 5.79 -34.56
N ASP A 338 10.55 5.26 -34.21
CA ASP A 338 9.76 4.32 -35.05
C ASP A 338 8.58 4.99 -35.78
N GLY A 339 8.62 6.33 -35.91
CA GLY A 339 7.65 7.17 -36.63
C GLY A 339 6.64 7.87 -35.70
N SER A 340 6.32 7.36 -34.54
CA SER A 340 5.46 8.01 -33.56
C SER A 340 5.87 7.68 -32.12
N ASP A 341 5.92 8.69 -31.28
CA ASP A 341 6.20 8.51 -29.85
C ASP A 341 5.05 7.82 -29.06
N ARG A 342 4.00 7.36 -29.77
CA ARG A 342 2.87 6.58 -29.20
C ARG A 342 2.80 5.15 -29.69
N ASN A 343 3.73 4.73 -30.53
CA ASN A 343 3.82 3.35 -30.96
C ASN A 343 4.22 2.45 -29.79
N ILE A 344 3.63 1.25 -29.78
CA ILE A 344 3.99 0.17 -28.84
C ILE A 344 4.55 -0.95 -29.70
N GLY A 345 5.86 -0.98 -29.82
CA GLY A 345 6.60 -2.04 -30.50
C GLY A 345 7.01 -3.15 -29.54
N MET A 346 7.77 -4.11 -30.03
CA MET A 346 8.37 -5.15 -29.18
C MET A 346 9.75 -4.70 -28.66
N PRO A 347 10.11 -5.06 -27.44
CA PRO A 347 9.32 -5.84 -26.46
C PRO A 347 8.22 -5.01 -25.78
N TYR A 348 7.10 -5.65 -25.42
CA TYR A 348 6.03 -5.02 -24.65
C TYR A 348 5.40 -6.01 -23.64
N GLN A 349 4.78 -5.49 -22.60
CA GLN A 349 3.95 -6.25 -21.68
C GLN A 349 2.46 -5.96 -21.87
N GLN A 350 1.64 -6.94 -21.53
CA GLN A 350 0.20 -6.80 -21.39
C GLN A 350 -0.24 -7.47 -20.08
N VAL A 351 -0.99 -6.73 -19.27
CA VAL A 351 -1.48 -7.19 -17.98
C VAL A 351 -2.98 -7.06 -17.92
N ASN A 352 -3.64 -8.11 -17.43
CA ASN A 352 -5.06 -8.13 -17.10
C ASN A 352 -5.21 -8.62 -15.66
N HIS A 353 -5.63 -7.75 -14.74
CA HIS A 353 -5.86 -8.12 -13.36
C HIS A 353 -7.32 -7.92 -13.01
N THR A 354 -8.03 -9.02 -12.77
CA THR A 354 -9.44 -9.05 -12.36
C THR A 354 -9.53 -9.43 -10.90
N LYS A 355 -10.35 -8.69 -10.12
CA LYS A 355 -10.64 -9.02 -8.71
C LYS A 355 -12.13 -8.98 -8.45
N VAL A 356 -12.58 -9.89 -7.60
CA VAL A 356 -13.92 -9.89 -6.97
C VAL A 356 -13.70 -9.95 -5.48
N THR A 357 -14.23 -8.98 -4.74
CA THR A 357 -14.14 -8.94 -3.28
C THR A 357 -15.53 -8.87 -2.67
N TYR A 358 -15.73 -9.58 -1.59
CA TYR A 358 -16.93 -9.54 -0.78
C TYR A 358 -16.57 -9.24 0.67
N HIS A 359 -17.25 -8.27 1.26
CA HIS A 359 -17.02 -7.83 2.63
C HIS A 359 -18.37 -7.76 3.37
N ALA A 360 -18.48 -8.46 4.49
CA ALA A 360 -19.63 -8.43 5.35
C ALA A 360 -19.25 -8.09 6.78
N LYS A 361 -19.98 -7.17 7.40
CA LYS A 361 -19.83 -6.78 8.81
C LYS A 361 -21.16 -6.93 9.54
N TRP A 362 -21.10 -7.54 10.71
CA TRP A 362 -22.17 -7.56 11.68
C TRP A 362 -21.74 -6.72 12.88
N LEU A 363 -22.49 -5.67 13.14
CA LEU A 363 -22.19 -4.66 14.13
C LEU A 363 -23.17 -4.85 15.32
N ASN A 364 -22.64 -5.00 16.50
CA ASN A 364 -23.42 -4.96 17.74
C ASN A 364 -22.78 -3.88 18.62
N THR A 365 -23.43 -3.46 19.68
CA THR A 365 -22.98 -2.35 20.54
C THR A 365 -21.52 -2.47 20.98
N HIS A 366 -21.03 -3.68 21.22
CA HIS A 366 -19.65 -3.93 21.69
C HIS A 366 -18.87 -4.96 20.88
N ASP A 367 -19.50 -5.55 19.86
CA ASP A 367 -18.96 -6.68 19.11
C ASP A 367 -19.06 -6.40 17.62
N VAL A 368 -18.01 -6.70 16.87
CA VAL A 368 -18.02 -6.64 15.40
C VAL A 368 -17.46 -7.94 14.85
N TRP A 369 -18.25 -8.62 14.03
CA TRP A 369 -17.77 -9.68 13.15
C TRP A 369 -17.49 -9.10 11.78
N ASP A 370 -16.31 -9.37 11.25
CA ASP A 370 -15.84 -8.87 9.96
C ASP A 370 -15.40 -10.06 9.12
N PHE A 371 -16.06 -10.29 7.99
CA PHE A 371 -15.77 -11.35 7.04
C PHE A 371 -15.40 -10.77 5.70
N LYS A 372 -14.24 -11.14 5.18
CA LYS A 372 -13.75 -10.75 3.85
C LYS A 372 -13.44 -11.98 3.03
N PHE A 373 -13.82 -11.93 1.76
CA PHE A 373 -13.48 -12.94 0.76
C PHE A 373 -13.01 -12.24 -0.50
N GLY A 374 -11.98 -12.79 -1.16
CA GLY A 374 -11.44 -12.26 -2.41
C GLY A 374 -11.01 -13.35 -3.35
N PHE A 375 -11.39 -13.20 -4.61
CA PHE A 375 -10.80 -13.92 -5.73
C PHE A 375 -10.09 -12.93 -6.64
N GLN A 376 -8.87 -13.24 -7.07
CA GLN A 376 -8.17 -12.45 -8.06
C GLN A 376 -7.45 -13.35 -9.06
N ARG A 377 -7.44 -12.87 -10.31
CA ARG A 377 -6.67 -13.46 -11.40
C ARG A 377 -5.80 -12.40 -12.02
N ASN A 378 -4.50 -12.57 -11.87
CA ASN A 378 -3.50 -11.74 -12.54
C ASN A 378 -2.96 -12.52 -13.73
N HIS A 379 -3.25 -12.03 -14.94
CA HIS A 379 -2.76 -12.59 -16.18
C HIS A 379 -1.78 -11.60 -16.82
N ARG A 380 -0.52 -11.96 -16.80
CA ARG A 380 0.59 -11.16 -17.31
C ARG A 380 1.24 -11.87 -18.49
N GLN A 381 1.46 -11.10 -19.54
CA GLN A 381 2.09 -11.57 -20.77
C GLN A 381 3.20 -10.60 -21.19
N GLU A 382 4.32 -11.15 -21.64
CA GLU A 382 5.41 -10.39 -22.24
C GLU A 382 5.66 -10.90 -23.64
N TYR A 383 5.87 -9.97 -24.56
CA TYR A 383 6.04 -10.25 -25.97
C TYR A 383 7.36 -9.70 -26.45
N SER A 384 8.14 -10.55 -27.15
CA SER A 384 9.38 -10.20 -27.82
C SER A 384 9.47 -10.97 -29.13
N LEU A 385 10.13 -10.41 -30.14
CA LEU A 385 10.31 -11.12 -31.42
C LEU A 385 10.96 -12.47 -31.19
N PHE A 386 10.27 -13.54 -31.60
CA PHE A 386 10.79 -14.90 -31.47
C PHE A 386 12.10 -15.04 -32.25
N HIS A 387 13.10 -15.53 -31.59
CA HIS A 387 14.30 -16.08 -32.18
C HIS A 387 14.74 -17.25 -31.31
N SER A 388 15.17 -18.31 -31.99
CA SER A 388 15.62 -19.52 -31.29
C SER A 388 16.88 -19.20 -30.47
N HIS A 389 16.81 -19.36 -29.17
CA HIS A 389 17.96 -19.24 -28.26
C HIS A 389 18.91 -20.44 -28.40
N TYR A 390 18.35 -21.60 -28.77
CA TYR A 390 19.10 -22.83 -29.01
C TYR A 390 18.42 -23.68 -30.11
N SER A 391 19.17 -24.54 -30.77
CA SER A 391 18.70 -25.36 -31.89
C SER A 391 17.40 -26.10 -31.53
N ASN A 392 16.46 -26.10 -32.47
CA ASN A 392 15.17 -26.81 -32.36
C ASN A 392 14.17 -26.22 -31.35
N GLN A 393 14.41 -25.04 -30.74
CA GLN A 393 13.38 -24.36 -29.98
C GLN A 393 12.22 -23.97 -30.91
N ILE A 394 11.00 -24.35 -30.53
CA ILE A 394 9.77 -24.11 -31.31
C ILE A 394 9.03 -22.93 -30.66
N PRO A 395 8.55 -21.93 -31.44
CA PRO A 395 7.72 -20.87 -30.91
C PRO A 395 6.34 -21.39 -30.48
N PRO A 396 5.66 -20.71 -29.55
CA PRO A 396 4.28 -21.04 -29.19
C PRO A 396 3.33 -21.02 -30.41
N GLU A 397 2.42 -22.00 -30.50
CA GLU A 397 1.50 -22.14 -31.66
C GLU A 397 0.53 -20.95 -31.78
N ILE A 398 0.01 -20.42 -30.63
CA ILE A 398 -0.99 -19.35 -30.63
C ILE A 398 -0.38 -18.01 -31.04
N ASN A 399 0.81 -17.69 -30.49
CA ASN A 399 1.54 -16.47 -30.82
C ASN A 399 3.04 -16.75 -30.71
N PRO A 400 3.78 -16.78 -31.83
CA PRO A 400 5.21 -17.06 -31.81
C PRO A 400 6.02 -16.07 -30.97
N ASP A 401 5.57 -14.83 -30.81
CA ASP A 401 6.26 -13.78 -30.08
C ASP A 401 5.86 -13.70 -28.60
N LEU A 402 5.07 -14.66 -28.10
CA LEU A 402 4.75 -14.75 -26.68
C LEU A 402 5.96 -15.31 -25.91
N GLU A 403 6.67 -14.42 -25.24
CA GLU A 403 7.88 -14.76 -24.51
C GLU A 403 7.57 -15.38 -23.14
N LEU A 404 6.76 -14.69 -22.34
CA LEU A 404 6.34 -15.12 -21.00
C LEU A 404 4.82 -14.97 -20.84
N ASP A 405 4.19 -15.96 -20.23
CA ASP A 405 2.76 -15.95 -19.87
C ASP A 405 2.59 -16.49 -18.45
N PHE A 406 2.12 -15.66 -17.52
CA PHE A 406 1.87 -16.03 -16.13
C PHE A 406 0.40 -15.82 -15.77
N LYS A 407 -0.23 -16.87 -15.24
CA LYS A 407 -1.62 -16.86 -14.78
C LYS A 407 -1.67 -17.18 -13.29
N LEU A 408 -1.62 -16.14 -12.48
CA LEU A 408 -1.70 -16.24 -11.02
C LEU A 408 -3.15 -16.12 -10.58
N ASN A 409 -3.73 -17.19 -10.05
CA ASN A 409 -5.04 -17.18 -9.41
C ASN A 409 -4.85 -17.21 -7.89
N THR A 410 -5.60 -16.38 -7.17
CA THR A 410 -5.53 -16.31 -5.71
C THR A 410 -6.92 -16.24 -5.11
N LEU A 411 -7.15 -17.06 -4.08
CA LEU A 411 -8.30 -17.01 -3.19
C LEU A 411 -7.83 -16.52 -1.82
N ASN A 412 -8.54 -15.58 -1.23
CA ASN A 412 -8.31 -15.09 0.13
C ASN A 412 -9.61 -15.18 0.93
N ALA A 413 -9.50 -15.53 2.21
CA ALA A 413 -10.60 -15.41 3.16
C ALA A 413 -10.07 -14.94 4.51
N GLU A 414 -10.80 -14.03 5.15
CA GLU A 414 -10.52 -13.53 6.49
C GLU A 414 -11.81 -13.50 7.29
N LEU A 415 -11.75 -13.95 8.54
CA LEU A 415 -12.78 -13.76 9.53
C LEU A 415 -12.12 -13.17 10.76
N SER A 416 -12.62 -12.02 11.21
CA SER A 416 -12.19 -11.42 12.46
C SER A 416 -13.35 -11.04 13.38
N TYR A 417 -13.07 -11.05 14.66
CA TYR A 417 -13.97 -10.67 15.72
C TYR A 417 -13.33 -9.58 16.57
N LYS A 418 -13.96 -8.42 16.62
CA LYS A 418 -13.59 -7.30 17.47
C LYS A 418 -14.56 -7.25 18.65
N LYS A 419 -14.01 -7.08 19.84
CA LYS A 419 -14.78 -6.86 21.07
C LYS A 419 -14.24 -5.69 21.86
N ASP A 420 -15.12 -4.75 22.19
CA ASP A 420 -14.87 -3.68 23.15
C ASP A 420 -15.39 -4.14 24.52
N TRP A 421 -14.47 -4.51 25.45
CA TRP A 421 -14.80 -5.08 26.77
C TRP A 421 -15.28 -4.02 27.76
N LEU A 422 -14.62 -2.89 27.72
CA LEU A 422 -14.86 -1.69 28.52
C LEU A 422 -14.53 -0.50 27.64
N LEU A 423 -14.72 0.71 28.11
CA LEU A 423 -14.39 1.93 27.36
C LEU A 423 -12.91 2.05 26.96
N ASP A 424 -12.06 1.28 27.62
CA ASP A 424 -10.60 1.35 27.53
C ASP A 424 -9.91 0.09 26.98
N HIS A 425 -10.65 -0.99 26.70
CA HIS A 425 -10.10 -2.25 26.21
C HIS A 425 -10.77 -2.72 24.91
N THR A 426 -9.98 -2.92 23.87
CA THR A 426 -10.43 -3.52 22.61
C THR A 426 -9.59 -4.74 22.28
N THR A 427 -10.24 -5.86 21.94
CA THR A 427 -9.57 -7.07 21.46
C THR A 427 -10.04 -7.42 20.07
N ILE A 428 -9.12 -7.75 19.18
CA ILE A 428 -9.40 -8.28 17.85
C ILE A 428 -8.76 -9.66 17.75
N LEU A 429 -9.53 -10.65 17.36
CA LEU A 429 -9.05 -12.00 17.04
C LEU A 429 -9.40 -12.30 15.59
N GLY A 430 -8.55 -12.99 14.86
CA GLY A 430 -8.86 -13.30 13.47
C GLY A 430 -8.11 -14.50 12.92
N VAL A 431 -8.64 -15.01 11.84
CA VAL A 431 -8.05 -16.05 11.00
C VAL A 431 -8.03 -15.57 9.55
N GLN A 432 -6.92 -15.78 8.87
CA GLN A 432 -6.72 -15.47 7.46
C GLN A 432 -6.26 -16.72 6.73
N SER A 433 -6.72 -16.89 5.50
CA SER A 433 -6.27 -17.96 4.62
C SER A 433 -6.06 -17.44 3.20
N GLN A 434 -5.08 -18.01 2.52
CA GLN A 434 -4.78 -17.73 1.12
C GLN A 434 -4.44 -19.03 0.41
N TYR A 435 -4.93 -19.18 -0.81
CA TYR A 435 -4.54 -20.24 -1.75
C TYR A 435 -4.20 -19.62 -3.10
N GLN A 436 -3.07 -20.04 -3.68
CA GLN A 436 -2.56 -19.53 -4.96
C GLN A 436 -2.17 -20.68 -5.88
N THR A 437 -2.45 -20.48 -7.18
CA THR A 437 -1.89 -21.29 -8.26
C THR A 437 -1.26 -20.40 -9.31
N ASN A 438 -0.11 -20.76 -9.84
CA ASN A 438 0.54 -20.05 -10.93
C ASN A 438 0.87 -21.00 -12.06
N ASP A 439 0.23 -20.77 -13.21
CA ASP A 439 0.51 -21.48 -14.46
C ASP A 439 1.45 -20.62 -15.32
N ILE A 440 2.33 -21.26 -16.08
CA ILE A 440 3.28 -20.58 -16.96
C ILE A 440 3.16 -21.08 -18.40
N ALA A 441 3.47 -20.21 -19.36
CA ALA A 441 3.62 -20.53 -20.78
C ALA A 441 4.55 -19.49 -21.45
N GLY A 442 4.74 -19.63 -22.77
CA GLY A 442 5.65 -18.80 -23.55
C GLY A 442 6.89 -19.59 -24.00
N TYR A 443 7.76 -18.97 -24.79
CA TYR A 443 8.97 -19.63 -25.27
C TYR A 443 10.17 -19.50 -24.34
N SER A 444 10.10 -18.60 -23.36
CA SER A 444 11.12 -18.41 -22.33
C SER A 444 10.66 -18.96 -20.99
N TYR A 445 11.63 -19.38 -20.18
CA TYR A 445 11.40 -19.84 -18.81
C TYR A 445 12.04 -18.86 -17.80
N LEU A 446 11.26 -18.36 -16.84
CA LEU A 446 11.75 -17.51 -15.76
C LEU A 446 11.49 -18.12 -14.38
N MET A 447 10.28 -18.55 -14.11
CA MET A 447 9.84 -19.07 -12.81
C MET A 447 9.02 -20.35 -12.98
N PRO A 448 8.94 -21.20 -11.93
CA PRO A 448 8.19 -22.44 -11.99
C PRO A 448 6.67 -22.25 -11.90
N GLU A 449 5.92 -23.26 -12.35
CA GLU A 449 4.55 -23.48 -11.89
C GLU A 449 4.54 -23.88 -10.42
N TYR A 450 3.55 -23.36 -9.67
CA TYR A 450 3.44 -23.67 -8.25
C TYR A 450 2.02 -23.57 -7.71
N ASP A 451 1.81 -24.32 -6.62
CA ASP A 451 0.69 -24.13 -5.69
C ASP A 451 1.23 -23.64 -4.34
N ARG A 452 0.51 -22.75 -3.71
CA ARG A 452 0.83 -22.27 -2.37
C ARG A 452 -0.45 -22.10 -1.55
N TRP A 453 -0.41 -22.53 -0.29
CA TRP A 453 -1.41 -22.13 0.67
C TRP A 453 -0.75 -21.56 1.93
N ASN A 454 -1.50 -20.71 2.62
CA ASN A 454 -1.10 -20.06 3.85
C ASN A 454 -2.32 -19.89 4.76
N VAL A 455 -2.18 -20.19 6.05
CA VAL A 455 -3.19 -19.94 7.08
C VAL A 455 -2.51 -19.28 8.27
N GLY A 456 -3.09 -18.18 8.74
CA GLY A 456 -2.60 -17.44 9.90
C GLY A 456 -3.73 -17.17 10.90
N VAL A 457 -3.41 -17.29 12.18
CA VAL A 457 -4.28 -16.85 13.28
C VAL A 457 -3.61 -15.69 13.99
N PHE A 458 -4.39 -14.67 14.36
CA PHE A 458 -3.83 -13.49 15.01
C PHE A 458 -4.76 -12.96 16.11
N GLY A 459 -4.14 -12.27 17.06
CA GLY A 459 -4.82 -11.53 18.10
C GLY A 459 -4.14 -10.19 18.36
N LYS A 460 -4.94 -9.17 18.58
CA LYS A 460 -4.50 -7.83 18.92
C LYS A 460 -5.33 -7.30 20.09
N HIS A 461 -4.66 -6.73 21.08
CA HIS A 461 -5.30 -6.12 22.24
C HIS A 461 -4.81 -4.68 22.38
N THR A 462 -5.74 -3.76 22.51
CA THR A 462 -5.49 -2.34 22.73
C THR A 462 -6.04 -1.96 24.10
N TRP A 463 -5.25 -1.25 24.90
CA TRP A 463 -5.60 -0.80 26.22
C TRP A 463 -5.25 0.69 26.42
N ASN A 464 -6.27 1.51 26.61
CA ASN A 464 -6.14 2.93 26.98
C ASN A 464 -6.04 3.03 28.52
N PHE A 465 -4.88 2.73 29.10
CA PHE A 465 -4.70 2.62 30.53
C PHE A 465 -4.65 3.98 31.28
N ALA A 466 -4.57 5.07 30.53
CA ALA A 466 -4.76 6.43 31.00
C ALA A 466 -5.32 7.28 29.86
N THR A 467 -5.79 8.48 30.16
CA THR A 467 -6.37 9.41 29.17
C THR A 467 -5.39 9.83 28.07
N ASP A 468 -4.11 9.70 28.34
CA ASP A 468 -2.99 10.12 27.51
C ASP A 468 -2.05 8.96 27.11
N TRP A 469 -2.36 7.72 27.50
CA TRP A 469 -1.57 6.54 27.18
C TRP A 469 -2.39 5.44 26.54
N ASN A 470 -1.88 4.92 25.44
CA ASN A 470 -2.41 3.75 24.76
C ASN A 470 -1.32 2.67 24.65
N LEU A 471 -1.68 1.42 24.94
CA LEU A 471 -0.86 0.24 24.81
C LEU A 471 -1.50 -0.70 23.79
N GLU A 472 -0.71 -1.21 22.87
CA GLU A 472 -1.15 -2.21 21.90
C GLU A 472 -0.23 -3.44 21.95
N LEU A 473 -0.81 -4.62 22.07
CA LEU A 473 -0.14 -5.91 22.06
C LEU A 473 -0.69 -6.75 20.93
N GLY A 474 0.16 -7.39 20.17
CA GLY A 474 -0.25 -8.27 19.08
C GLY A 474 0.56 -9.57 19.05
N ALA A 475 -0.08 -10.65 18.64
CA ALA A 475 0.55 -11.92 18.34
C ALA A 475 -0.10 -12.57 17.12
N ARG A 476 0.72 -13.29 16.34
CA ARG A 476 0.28 -14.02 15.15
C ARG A 476 1.08 -15.30 14.99
N TYR A 477 0.45 -16.33 14.44
CA TYR A 477 1.10 -17.57 14.02
C TYR A 477 0.59 -17.99 12.66
N ASP A 478 1.50 -18.25 11.72
CA ASP A 478 1.21 -18.68 10.36
C ASP A 478 1.83 -20.02 10.04
N VAL A 479 1.14 -20.78 9.22
CA VAL A 479 1.61 -22.00 8.56
C VAL A 479 1.40 -21.88 7.06
N ALA A 480 2.34 -22.36 6.27
CA ALA A 480 2.26 -22.30 4.81
C ALA A 480 2.93 -23.52 4.18
N ASN A 481 2.48 -23.90 3.00
CA ASN A 481 3.16 -24.86 2.14
C ASN A 481 3.34 -24.24 0.75
N VAL A 482 4.50 -24.49 0.16
CA VAL A 482 4.81 -24.15 -1.23
C VAL A 482 5.16 -25.44 -1.95
N LYS A 483 4.40 -25.74 -3.00
CA LYS A 483 4.62 -26.90 -3.88
C LYS A 483 4.97 -26.41 -5.27
N VAL A 484 6.16 -26.76 -5.75
CA VAL A 484 6.69 -26.38 -7.06
C VAL A 484 6.65 -27.59 -7.98
N ALA A 485 6.14 -27.41 -9.20
CA ALA A 485 6.21 -28.42 -10.26
C ALA A 485 7.63 -28.51 -10.85
N GLY A 486 8.07 -29.70 -11.13
CA GLY A 486 9.34 -29.92 -11.85
C GLY A 486 9.22 -29.58 -13.33
N PHE A 487 10.26 -28.96 -13.88
CA PHE A 487 10.36 -28.73 -15.31
C PHE A 487 11.78 -29.03 -15.81
N PHE A 488 11.89 -29.98 -16.72
CA PHE A 488 13.13 -30.34 -17.42
C PHE A 488 13.01 -29.93 -18.87
N ASP A 489 13.94 -29.13 -19.37
CA ASP A 489 13.99 -28.65 -20.76
C ASP A 489 14.87 -29.58 -21.60
N GLU A 490 14.25 -30.58 -22.24
CA GLU A 490 14.94 -31.59 -23.07
C GLU A 490 15.66 -30.96 -24.28
N VAL A 491 15.06 -29.92 -24.89
CA VAL A 491 15.66 -29.22 -26.04
C VAL A 491 16.94 -28.48 -25.63
N LEU A 492 16.94 -27.87 -24.46
CA LEU A 492 18.12 -27.23 -23.90
C LEU A 492 19.19 -28.25 -23.51
N PHE A 493 18.81 -29.40 -22.95
CA PHE A 493 19.73 -30.47 -22.61
C PHE A 493 20.47 -30.99 -23.87
N ASP A 494 19.74 -31.27 -24.92
CA ASP A 494 20.28 -31.71 -26.18
C ASP A 494 21.22 -30.69 -26.82
N TYR A 495 20.83 -29.41 -26.80
CA TYR A 495 21.66 -28.29 -27.28
C TYR A 495 22.98 -28.18 -26.52
N LEU A 496 22.97 -28.22 -25.19
CA LEU A 496 24.17 -28.15 -24.37
C LEU A 496 25.08 -29.36 -24.58
N SER A 497 24.50 -30.57 -24.67
CA SER A 497 25.21 -31.81 -24.91
C SER A 497 25.92 -31.83 -26.28
N GLN A 498 25.25 -31.35 -27.33
CA GLN A 498 25.83 -31.23 -28.68
C GLN A 498 26.99 -30.22 -28.74
N ARG A 499 27.03 -29.25 -27.84
CA ARG A 499 28.13 -28.27 -27.72
C ARG A 499 29.29 -28.77 -26.85
N GLY A 500 29.24 -30.00 -26.34
CA GLY A 500 30.28 -30.57 -25.52
C GLY A 500 30.28 -30.08 -24.06
N THR A 501 29.17 -29.52 -23.59
CA THR A 501 28.98 -29.21 -22.17
C THR A 501 29.06 -30.48 -21.36
N PRO A 502 29.79 -30.53 -20.23
CA PRO A 502 29.80 -31.70 -19.35
C PRO A 502 28.39 -32.14 -18.95
N ASN A 503 28.13 -33.44 -18.94
CA ASN A 503 26.77 -33.96 -18.75
C ASN A 503 26.08 -33.51 -17.49
N ASP A 504 26.81 -33.41 -16.38
CA ASP A 504 26.33 -32.91 -15.08
C ASP A 504 25.90 -31.41 -15.15
N GLN A 505 26.68 -30.60 -15.87
CA GLN A 505 26.34 -29.20 -16.11
C GLN A 505 25.15 -29.08 -17.09
N ALA A 506 25.08 -29.87 -18.12
CA ALA A 506 23.94 -29.90 -19.06
C ALA A 506 22.64 -30.26 -18.32
N LEU A 507 22.67 -31.33 -17.50
CA LEU A 507 21.54 -31.75 -16.66
C LEU A 507 21.12 -30.63 -15.68
N GLN A 508 22.08 -30.01 -14.97
CA GLN A 508 21.79 -28.95 -14.00
C GLN A 508 21.13 -27.73 -14.65
N ASN A 509 21.57 -27.34 -15.84
CA ASN A 509 21.02 -26.16 -16.52
C ASN A 509 19.70 -26.47 -17.23
N ALA A 510 19.49 -27.70 -17.71
CA ALA A 510 18.24 -28.14 -18.29
C ALA A 510 17.13 -28.39 -17.25
N GLN A 511 17.49 -28.66 -15.99
CA GLN A 511 16.54 -28.71 -14.89
C GLN A 511 16.12 -27.31 -14.48
N ARG A 512 15.12 -26.75 -15.19
CA ARG A 512 14.66 -25.38 -15.01
C ARG A 512 13.89 -25.18 -13.70
N ALA A 513 13.19 -26.22 -13.22
CA ALA A 513 12.62 -26.27 -11.89
C ALA A 513 12.77 -27.67 -11.30
N VAL A 514 13.27 -27.74 -10.08
CA VAL A 514 13.33 -28.98 -9.30
C VAL A 514 12.01 -29.13 -8.53
N PRO A 515 11.32 -30.28 -8.62
CA PRO A 515 10.09 -30.50 -7.86
C PRO A 515 10.36 -30.34 -6.36
N LEU A 516 9.50 -29.60 -5.69
CA LEU A 516 9.66 -29.24 -4.27
C LEU A 516 8.30 -29.20 -3.59
N SER A 517 8.23 -29.72 -2.37
CA SER A 517 7.13 -29.41 -1.44
C SER A 517 7.74 -29.04 -0.10
N LYS A 518 7.52 -27.80 0.36
CA LYS A 518 8.15 -27.26 1.56
C LYS A 518 7.15 -26.60 2.47
N ASP A 519 7.15 -27.04 3.73
CA ASP A 519 6.32 -26.49 4.78
C ASP A 519 7.09 -25.42 5.56
N PHE A 520 6.36 -24.37 5.95
CA PHE A 520 6.88 -23.29 6.78
C PHE A 520 5.90 -22.99 7.92
N SER A 521 6.46 -22.60 9.05
CA SER A 521 5.65 -22.06 10.15
C SER A 521 6.41 -21.00 10.93
N ARG A 522 5.70 -19.95 11.39
CA ARG A 522 6.34 -18.90 12.18
C ARG A 522 5.32 -18.12 13.00
N GLY A 523 5.73 -17.79 14.24
CA GLY A 523 5.04 -16.82 15.08
C GLY A 523 5.75 -15.46 15.10
N ASN A 524 5.00 -14.39 15.28
CA ASN A 524 5.52 -13.06 15.56
C ASN A 524 4.69 -12.34 16.61
N VAL A 525 5.30 -11.33 17.23
CA VAL A 525 4.70 -10.50 18.26
C VAL A 525 4.97 -9.03 17.99
N ALA A 526 4.07 -8.16 18.42
CA ALA A 526 4.23 -6.72 18.34
C ALA A 526 3.83 -6.07 19.66
N PHE A 527 4.51 -4.99 19.98
CA PHE A 527 4.29 -4.12 21.11
C PHE A 527 4.30 -2.68 20.61
N GLY A 528 3.27 -1.91 20.94
CA GLY A 528 3.17 -0.50 20.63
C GLY A 528 2.73 0.28 21.87
N VAL A 529 3.29 1.45 22.09
CA VAL A 529 2.84 2.39 23.09
C VAL A 529 2.80 3.79 22.51
N SER A 530 1.69 4.50 22.68
CA SER A 530 1.58 5.92 22.37
C SER A 530 1.29 6.72 23.62
N HIS A 531 1.86 7.92 23.69
CA HIS A 531 1.72 8.88 24.77
C HIS A 531 1.44 10.27 24.24
N GLN A 532 0.30 10.83 24.63
CA GLN A 532 -0.04 12.23 24.36
C GLN A 532 0.68 13.10 25.38
N ILE A 533 1.89 13.56 25.05
CA ILE A 533 2.76 14.33 25.94
C ILE A 533 2.12 15.67 26.31
N THR A 534 1.52 16.34 25.34
CA THR A 534 0.69 17.54 25.50
C THR A 534 -0.49 17.47 24.54
N ALA A 535 -1.43 18.39 24.61
CA ALA A 535 -2.53 18.47 23.64
C ALA A 535 -2.05 18.57 22.18
N ASP A 536 -0.84 19.09 21.96
CA ASP A 536 -0.26 19.33 20.64
C ASP A 536 0.81 18.30 20.24
N TRP A 537 1.22 17.38 21.13
CA TRP A 537 2.38 16.50 20.89
C TRP A 537 2.12 15.07 21.35
N GLU A 538 2.20 14.14 20.40
CA GLU A 538 2.11 12.68 20.60
C GLU A 538 3.44 11.99 20.24
N SER A 539 3.81 11.00 21.04
CA SER A 539 4.97 10.13 20.82
C SER A 539 4.54 8.68 20.77
N THR A 540 4.96 7.93 19.76
CA THR A 540 4.64 6.50 19.57
C THR A 540 5.91 5.70 19.42
N LEU A 541 6.05 4.63 20.21
CA LEU A 541 7.11 3.63 20.10
C LEU A 541 6.49 2.29 19.75
N THR A 542 7.00 1.66 18.67
CA THR A 542 6.59 0.33 18.24
C THR A 542 7.79 -0.60 18.13
N VAL A 543 7.65 -1.81 18.66
CA VAL A 543 8.66 -2.87 18.55
C VAL A 543 7.97 -4.14 18.13
N ALA A 544 8.45 -4.79 17.06
CA ALA A 544 7.92 -6.08 16.68
C ALA A 544 8.94 -7.01 16.05
N SER A 545 8.71 -8.30 16.22
CA SER A 545 9.28 -9.30 15.33
C SER A 545 8.49 -9.32 14.02
N ASN A 546 9.15 -9.61 12.93
CA ASN A 546 8.53 -9.77 11.62
C ASN A 546 9.12 -10.98 10.88
N PHE A 547 8.40 -11.46 9.89
CA PHE A 547 8.82 -12.58 9.06
C PHE A 547 8.14 -12.56 7.70
N ARG A 548 8.71 -13.28 6.74
CA ARG A 548 8.04 -13.73 5.52
C ARG A 548 8.51 -15.12 5.10
N PHE A 549 7.64 -15.83 4.42
CA PHE A 549 7.98 -17.10 3.81
C PHE A 549 8.67 -16.90 2.47
N PRO A 550 9.66 -17.72 2.11
CA PRO A 550 10.25 -17.71 0.78
C PRO A 550 9.18 -17.95 -0.31
N THR A 551 9.32 -17.29 -1.45
CA THR A 551 8.46 -17.48 -2.61
C THR A 551 8.90 -18.69 -3.44
N ALA A 552 8.02 -19.21 -4.32
CA ALA A 552 8.37 -20.29 -5.24
C ALA A 552 9.55 -19.91 -6.15
N MET A 553 9.61 -18.66 -6.61
CA MET A 553 10.72 -18.14 -7.39
C MET A 553 12.05 -18.18 -6.61
N GLU A 554 12.06 -17.71 -5.38
CA GLU A 554 13.25 -17.73 -4.52
C GLU A 554 13.75 -19.15 -4.22
N LEU A 555 12.83 -20.11 -4.14
CA LEU A 555 13.14 -21.50 -3.84
C LEU A 555 13.62 -22.29 -5.06
N SER A 556 13.07 -22.06 -6.29
CA SER A 556 13.20 -23.00 -7.38
C SER A 556 13.34 -22.35 -8.77
N SER A 557 13.57 -21.05 -8.91
CA SER A 557 13.84 -20.47 -10.24
C SER A 557 15.17 -20.98 -10.82
N ASN A 558 15.24 -21.13 -12.15
CA ASN A 558 16.47 -21.34 -12.91
C ASN A 558 16.25 -20.80 -14.32
N GLY A 559 16.02 -19.49 -14.43
CA GLY A 559 15.59 -18.82 -15.64
C GLY A 559 16.36 -17.55 -15.95
N ILE A 560 16.28 -17.14 -17.21
CA ILE A 560 16.85 -15.88 -17.67
C ILE A 560 15.77 -14.81 -17.52
N HIS A 561 16.07 -13.77 -16.76
CA HIS A 561 15.25 -12.57 -16.65
C HIS A 561 15.76 -11.58 -17.71
N HIS A 562 15.14 -11.58 -18.86
CA HIS A 562 15.60 -10.80 -20.02
C HIS A 562 15.59 -9.31 -19.74
N GLY A 563 14.55 -8.78 -19.10
CA GLY A 563 14.47 -7.36 -18.74
C GLY A 563 15.58 -6.86 -17.79
N ALA A 564 16.15 -7.78 -16.99
CA ALA A 564 17.26 -7.49 -16.08
C ALA A 564 18.62 -8.06 -16.58
N PHE A 565 18.64 -8.73 -17.73
CA PHE A 565 19.82 -9.35 -18.34
C PHE A 565 20.65 -10.19 -17.36
N ARG A 566 19.99 -11.07 -16.64
CA ARG A 566 20.62 -11.96 -15.66
C ARG A 566 19.96 -13.34 -15.61
N HIS A 567 20.76 -14.35 -15.26
CA HIS A 567 20.28 -15.70 -14.97
C HIS A 567 20.01 -15.82 -13.48
N GLU A 568 18.74 -16.01 -13.10
CA GLU A 568 18.32 -16.12 -11.70
C GLU A 568 18.17 -17.59 -11.28
N GLN A 569 18.83 -17.96 -10.19
CA GLN A 569 18.77 -19.30 -9.61
C GLN A 569 18.18 -19.28 -8.22
N GLY A 570 17.18 -20.10 -7.99
CA GLY A 570 16.56 -20.34 -6.69
C GLY A 570 17.49 -21.12 -5.73
N ASN A 571 17.05 -21.15 -4.48
CA ASN A 571 17.76 -21.91 -3.42
C ASN A 571 16.73 -22.62 -2.54
N GLN A 572 16.64 -23.94 -2.67
CA GLN A 572 15.71 -24.78 -1.90
C GLN A 572 15.99 -24.78 -0.39
N ASN A 573 17.20 -24.38 0.02
CA ASN A 573 17.63 -24.36 1.42
C ASN A 573 17.22 -23.07 2.16
N LEU A 574 16.57 -22.10 1.49
CA LEU A 574 16.12 -20.88 2.15
C LEU A 574 15.16 -21.21 3.30
N ASP A 575 15.38 -20.58 4.43
CA ASP A 575 14.51 -20.60 5.60
C ASP A 575 13.62 -19.36 5.64
N VAL A 576 12.68 -19.31 6.56
CA VAL A 576 11.81 -18.15 6.82
C VAL A 576 12.67 -16.91 7.08
N GLU A 577 12.47 -15.85 6.29
CA GLU A 577 13.10 -14.55 6.56
C GLU A 577 12.50 -13.98 7.85
N LYS A 578 13.34 -13.48 8.74
CA LYS A 578 12.91 -12.99 10.06
C LYS A 578 13.79 -11.85 10.56
N GLY A 579 13.17 -10.95 11.30
CA GLY A 579 13.87 -9.80 11.87
C GLY A 579 13.07 -9.13 12.97
N TRP A 580 13.60 -8.01 13.43
CA TRP A 580 12.99 -7.10 14.38
C TRP A 580 12.87 -5.71 13.76
N ALA A 581 11.79 -5.02 14.06
CA ALA A 581 11.56 -3.64 13.69
C ALA A 581 11.33 -2.79 14.94
N PHE A 582 11.96 -1.62 14.96
CA PHE A 582 11.81 -0.60 15.97
C PHE A 582 11.42 0.69 15.26
N ASP A 583 10.40 1.36 15.71
CA ASP A 583 9.91 2.62 15.16
C ASP A 583 9.59 3.58 16.30
N LEU A 584 10.15 4.78 16.25
CA LEU A 584 9.84 5.89 17.13
C LEU A 584 9.30 7.04 16.31
N SER A 585 8.04 7.36 16.48
CA SER A 585 7.34 8.43 15.75
C SER A 585 6.95 9.56 16.68
N GLN A 586 7.05 10.79 16.19
CA GLN A 586 6.70 12.03 16.88
C GLN A 586 5.72 12.79 16.01
N HIS A 587 4.58 13.16 16.55
CA HIS A 587 3.56 13.95 15.90
C HIS A 587 3.32 15.22 16.70
N PHE A 588 3.61 16.36 16.09
CA PHE A 588 3.35 17.66 16.69
C PHE A 588 2.43 18.45 15.79
N HIS A 589 1.34 18.97 16.37
CA HIS A 589 0.38 19.80 15.67
C HIS A 589 -0.05 20.97 16.56
N LYS A 590 0.25 22.19 16.14
CA LYS A 590 -0.16 23.39 16.83
C LYS A 590 -0.60 24.47 15.85
N ASN A 591 -1.86 24.88 15.94
CA ASN A 591 -2.45 25.86 15.02
C ASN A 591 -2.21 25.47 13.55
N ASN A 592 -1.50 26.30 12.82
CA ASN A 592 -1.20 26.18 11.40
C ASN A 592 0.10 25.40 11.10
N PHE A 593 0.73 24.80 12.10
CA PHE A 593 1.98 24.06 11.95
C PHE A 593 1.81 22.60 12.36
N LYS A 594 2.24 21.70 11.49
CA LYS A 594 2.28 20.24 11.73
C LYS A 594 3.67 19.74 11.38
N ILE A 595 4.20 18.84 12.20
CA ILE A 595 5.43 18.11 11.90
C ILE A 595 5.30 16.68 12.40
N ASN A 596 5.65 15.75 11.51
CA ASN A 596 5.76 14.32 11.79
C ASN A 596 7.23 13.93 11.58
N ALA A 597 7.82 13.26 12.55
CA ALA A 597 9.18 12.76 12.46
C ALA A 597 9.22 11.30 12.92
N SER A 598 9.97 10.45 12.21
CA SER A 598 10.15 9.05 12.56
C SER A 598 11.62 8.66 12.50
N ALA A 599 12.06 7.87 13.48
CA ALA A 599 13.31 7.14 13.44
C ALA A 599 13.02 5.64 13.48
N TYR A 600 13.68 4.87 12.62
CA TYR A 600 13.41 3.44 12.53
C TYR A 600 14.68 2.60 12.41
N LEU A 601 14.56 1.33 12.83
CA LEU A 601 15.60 0.31 12.69
C LEU A 601 14.95 -1.04 12.37
N TYR A 602 15.40 -1.67 11.28
CA TYR A 602 15.10 -3.06 10.96
C TYR A 602 16.40 -3.87 11.08
N TYR A 603 16.36 -4.98 11.79
CA TYR A 603 17.46 -5.90 11.90
C TYR A 603 17.00 -7.31 11.53
N PHE A 604 17.57 -7.86 10.45
CA PHE A 604 17.27 -9.19 9.94
C PHE A 604 18.37 -10.16 10.33
N THR A 605 17.98 -11.36 10.75
CA THR A 605 18.91 -12.44 11.04
C THR A 605 19.19 -13.32 9.83
N ASN A 606 18.29 -13.33 8.83
CA ASN A 606 18.38 -14.10 7.60
C ASN A 606 17.57 -13.45 6.46
N TYR A 607 17.99 -12.26 6.06
CA TYR A 607 17.44 -11.52 4.94
C TYR A 607 17.68 -12.26 3.62
N ILE A 608 16.63 -12.52 2.84
CA ILE A 608 16.72 -13.15 1.52
C ILE A 608 17.06 -12.10 0.47
N PHE A 609 18.07 -12.36 -0.32
CA PHE A 609 18.50 -11.45 -1.40
C PHE A 609 19.03 -12.23 -2.59
N LEU A 610 19.04 -11.57 -3.75
CA LEU A 610 19.59 -12.11 -4.98
C LEU A 610 21.06 -11.72 -5.08
N LYS A 611 21.95 -12.68 -4.88
CA LYS A 611 23.39 -12.51 -4.77
C LYS A 611 24.07 -12.77 -6.11
N PRO A 612 24.91 -11.85 -6.63
CA PRO A 612 25.76 -12.12 -7.77
C PRO A 612 26.79 -13.21 -7.45
N THR A 613 26.94 -14.19 -8.33
CA THR A 613 27.89 -15.30 -8.14
C THR A 613 29.27 -15.00 -8.72
N GLY A 614 29.40 -13.98 -9.57
CA GLY A 614 30.61 -13.69 -10.34
C GLY A 614 30.78 -14.56 -11.59
N ALA A 615 29.92 -15.56 -11.77
CA ALA A 615 29.92 -16.43 -12.94
C ALA A 615 29.00 -15.88 -14.06
N PHE A 616 29.32 -16.18 -15.31
CA PHE A 616 28.42 -15.97 -16.44
C PHE A 616 27.62 -17.24 -16.74
N SER A 617 26.39 -17.03 -17.19
CA SER A 617 25.54 -18.12 -17.61
C SER A 617 26.10 -18.83 -18.84
N ILE A 618 25.98 -20.15 -18.87
CA ILE A 618 26.24 -20.95 -20.08
C ILE A 618 25.03 -20.94 -21.03
N LEU A 619 23.89 -20.44 -20.56
CA LEU A 619 22.70 -20.31 -21.40
C LEU A 619 22.87 -19.16 -22.37
N PRO A 620 22.38 -19.29 -23.61
CA PRO A 620 22.35 -18.18 -24.56
C PRO A 620 21.61 -16.96 -23.94
N HIS A 621 22.18 -15.78 -24.10
CA HIS A 621 21.64 -14.50 -23.59
C HIS A 621 21.44 -14.44 -22.06
N GLY A 622 22.11 -15.33 -21.28
CA GLY A 622 21.87 -15.48 -19.85
C GLY A 622 22.54 -14.43 -18.95
N GLY A 623 23.50 -13.65 -19.44
CA GLY A 623 24.19 -12.65 -18.62
C GLY A 623 24.92 -13.24 -17.42
N GLN A 624 25.02 -12.47 -16.35
CA GLN A 624 25.60 -12.95 -15.08
C GLN A 624 24.61 -13.86 -14.34
N VAL A 625 25.16 -14.83 -13.59
CA VAL A 625 24.39 -15.73 -12.73
C VAL A 625 24.22 -15.10 -11.35
N TYR A 626 22.98 -14.97 -10.93
CA TYR A 626 22.57 -14.55 -9.58
C TYR A 626 21.86 -15.69 -8.88
N LYS A 627 22.14 -15.90 -7.61
CA LYS A 627 21.51 -16.94 -6.80
C LYS A 627 20.87 -16.36 -5.55
N TYR A 628 19.67 -16.83 -5.22
CA TYR A 628 19.03 -16.47 -3.96
C TYR A 628 19.82 -17.03 -2.76
N ASP A 629 20.12 -16.18 -1.81
CA ASP A 629 20.91 -16.47 -0.60
C ASP A 629 20.33 -15.74 0.61
N GLN A 630 20.80 -16.05 1.79
CA GLN A 630 20.39 -15.41 3.05
C GLN A 630 21.58 -14.85 3.80
N SER A 631 21.41 -13.66 4.39
CA SER A 631 22.40 -13.04 5.26
C SER A 631 21.75 -12.20 6.35
N LYS A 632 22.54 -11.78 7.33
CA LYS A 632 22.09 -10.72 8.24
C LYS A 632 22.03 -9.39 7.47
N ALA A 633 21.05 -8.55 7.82
CA ALA A 633 20.92 -7.23 7.23
C ALA A 633 20.41 -6.22 8.27
N MET A 634 20.74 -4.94 8.05
CA MET A 634 20.27 -3.84 8.87
C MET A 634 19.84 -2.68 7.97
N LEU A 635 18.68 -2.10 8.28
CA LEU A 635 18.22 -0.85 7.68
C LEU A 635 17.84 0.10 8.82
N THR A 636 18.26 1.35 8.73
CA THR A 636 17.90 2.39 9.69
C THR A 636 17.74 3.72 8.98
N GLY A 637 16.92 4.60 9.50
CA GLY A 637 16.70 5.89 8.84
C GLY A 637 15.89 6.86 9.66
N LEU A 638 15.74 8.04 9.06
CA LEU A 638 14.99 9.17 9.60
C LEU A 638 14.05 9.70 8.52
N GLU A 639 12.85 10.07 8.91
CA GLU A 639 11.84 10.68 8.07
C GLU A 639 11.32 11.93 8.77
N VAL A 640 11.15 13.02 8.04
CA VAL A 640 10.52 14.26 8.53
C VAL A 640 9.55 14.76 7.48
N ASP A 641 8.36 15.15 7.93
CA ASP A 641 7.29 15.73 7.12
C ASP A 641 6.74 16.94 7.88
N ALA A 642 6.80 18.14 7.30
CA ALA A 642 6.39 19.38 7.94
C ALA A 642 5.47 20.19 7.04
N HIS A 643 4.36 20.65 7.61
CA HIS A 643 3.38 21.51 6.96
C HIS A 643 3.21 22.81 7.73
N TYR A 644 3.10 23.93 7.00
CA TYR A 644 2.80 25.23 7.58
C TYR A 644 1.82 25.98 6.69
N GLN A 645 0.71 26.45 7.27
CA GLN A 645 -0.29 27.28 6.59
C GLN A 645 -0.15 28.74 7.03
N TRP A 646 -0.01 29.63 6.05
CA TRP A 646 -0.01 31.07 6.29
C TRP A 646 -1.00 31.76 5.36
N ASN A 647 -2.15 32.11 5.89
CA ASN A 647 -3.26 32.62 5.09
C ASN A 647 -3.56 31.70 3.89
N LYS A 648 -3.44 32.21 2.67
CA LYS A 648 -3.63 31.46 1.43
C LYS A 648 -2.40 30.64 0.96
N PHE A 649 -1.27 30.75 1.67
CA PHE A 649 -0.06 30.03 1.33
C PHE A 649 0.08 28.77 2.20
N GLY A 650 0.24 27.62 1.53
CA GLY A 650 0.62 26.37 2.15
C GLY A 650 2.08 26.05 1.84
N PHE A 651 2.84 25.62 2.83
CA PHE A 651 4.21 25.18 2.70
C PHE A 651 4.30 23.74 3.17
N HIS A 652 4.88 22.89 2.35
CA HIS A 652 5.12 21.48 2.69
C HIS A 652 6.59 21.15 2.43
N ALA A 653 7.26 20.59 3.41
CA ALA A 653 8.65 20.15 3.33
C ALA A 653 8.78 18.72 3.88
N GLN A 654 9.45 17.86 3.15
CA GLN A 654 9.74 16.51 3.61
C GLN A 654 11.16 16.10 3.29
N ALA A 655 11.74 15.23 4.11
CA ALA A 655 13.05 14.63 3.91
C ALA A 655 13.08 13.20 4.42
N ALA A 656 13.80 12.33 3.73
CA ALA A 656 14.03 10.95 4.12
C ALA A 656 15.51 10.58 3.97
N TYR A 657 16.02 9.88 4.97
CA TYR A 657 17.34 9.30 5.00
C TYR A 657 17.27 7.82 5.29
N LEU A 658 17.95 7.02 4.47
CA LEU A 658 18.08 5.58 4.64
C LEU A 658 19.55 5.19 4.67
N TYR A 659 19.94 4.44 5.69
CA TYR A 659 21.18 3.70 5.75
C TYR A 659 20.87 2.21 5.82
N ASN A 660 21.47 1.41 4.95
CA ASN A 660 21.33 -0.04 4.99
C ASN A 660 22.66 -0.75 4.77
N LYS A 661 22.73 -1.97 5.21
CA LYS A 661 23.84 -2.87 4.94
C LYS A 661 23.46 -4.33 5.08
N GLN A 662 24.05 -5.15 4.23
CA GLN A 662 24.18 -6.57 4.42
C GLN A 662 25.37 -6.82 5.33
N ILE A 663 25.20 -7.59 6.39
CA ILE A 663 26.25 -7.93 7.36
C ILE A 663 26.83 -9.27 6.93
N SER A 664 28.03 -9.25 6.38
CA SER A 664 28.71 -10.45 5.90
C SER A 664 29.56 -11.08 6.99
N ASP A 665 29.59 -12.41 7.06
CA ASP A 665 30.47 -13.14 7.96
C ASP A 665 31.98 -13.00 7.57
N SER A 666 32.26 -12.53 6.34
CA SER A 666 33.64 -12.20 5.88
C SER A 666 34.18 -10.87 6.41
N GLY A 667 33.36 -10.10 7.14
CA GLY A 667 33.75 -8.79 7.69
C GLY A 667 33.67 -7.63 6.71
N VAL A 668 33.26 -7.86 5.47
CA VAL A 668 33.01 -6.81 4.47
C VAL A 668 31.50 -6.63 4.32
N ASP A 669 30.98 -5.49 4.77
CA ASP A 669 29.58 -5.16 4.68
C ASP A 669 29.28 -4.43 3.35
N TYR A 670 28.21 -4.83 2.67
CA TYR A 670 27.75 -4.24 1.41
C TYR A 670 26.39 -3.56 1.62
N PRO A 671 26.10 -2.46 0.88
CA PRO A 671 24.76 -1.92 0.80
C PRO A 671 23.79 -2.95 0.21
N LEU A 672 22.51 -2.86 0.58
CA LEU A 672 21.44 -3.63 -0.06
C LEU A 672 21.10 -3.01 -1.43
N PRO A 673 20.67 -3.82 -2.42
CA PRO A 673 20.25 -3.32 -3.72
C PRO A 673 18.98 -2.44 -3.58
N PHE A 674 18.73 -1.60 -4.59
CA PHE A 674 17.61 -0.66 -4.63
C PHE A 674 17.58 0.34 -3.46
N SER A 675 18.74 0.68 -2.93
CA SER A 675 18.87 1.63 -1.82
C SER A 675 18.49 3.04 -2.28
N THR A 676 17.46 3.60 -1.66
CA THR A 676 17.03 4.97 -1.93
C THR A 676 18.07 5.96 -1.39
N PRO A 677 18.55 6.95 -2.20
CA PRO A 677 19.40 8.01 -1.70
C PRO A 677 18.67 8.93 -0.72
N ILE A 678 19.41 9.78 -0.02
CA ILE A 678 18.80 10.89 0.75
C ILE A 678 17.98 11.71 -0.24
N ASN A 679 16.71 11.90 0.08
CA ASN A 679 15.78 12.65 -0.75
C ASN A 679 14.93 13.61 0.06
N GLY A 680 14.36 14.59 -0.61
CA GLY A 680 13.48 15.55 -0.01
C GLY A 680 12.61 16.22 -1.06
N GLN A 681 11.52 16.83 -0.56
CA GLN A 681 10.60 17.59 -1.39
C GLN A 681 10.22 18.87 -0.68
N PHE A 682 10.05 19.94 -1.44
CA PHE A 682 9.51 21.21 -0.94
C PHE A 682 8.48 21.72 -1.91
N ASN A 683 7.28 22.04 -1.40
CA ASN A 683 6.16 22.56 -2.16
C ASN A 683 5.65 23.86 -1.54
N VAL A 684 5.26 24.81 -2.39
CA VAL A 684 4.53 26.01 -2.04
C VAL A 684 3.22 26.00 -2.80
N GLN A 685 2.12 26.12 -2.07
CA GLN A 685 0.77 26.15 -2.60
C GLN A 685 0.17 27.53 -2.34
N TYR A 686 -0.60 28.05 -3.29
CA TYR A 686 -1.39 29.27 -3.15
C TYR A 686 -2.84 28.99 -3.51
N ARG A 687 -3.76 29.23 -2.58
CA ARG A 687 -5.21 29.12 -2.81
C ARG A 687 -5.75 30.39 -3.41
N LEU A 688 -6.48 30.23 -4.50
CA LEU A 688 -7.26 31.29 -5.09
C LEU A 688 -8.63 31.37 -4.37
N ASN A 689 -9.29 32.52 -4.49
CA ASN A 689 -10.66 32.62 -4.01
C ASN A 689 -11.59 31.77 -4.88
N ASP A 690 -12.55 31.13 -4.24
CA ASP A 690 -13.60 30.43 -4.94
C ASP A 690 -14.51 31.39 -5.69
N GLY A 691 -14.82 31.03 -6.93
CA GLY A 691 -15.80 31.73 -7.76
C GLY A 691 -17.08 30.90 -7.89
N SER A 692 -18.11 31.47 -8.54
CA SER A 692 -19.36 30.75 -8.72
C SER A 692 -19.28 29.51 -9.60
N LEU A 693 -18.28 29.43 -10.49
CA LEU A 693 -18.07 28.33 -11.43
C LEU A 693 -16.83 27.48 -11.09
N LEU A 694 -15.85 28.08 -10.41
CA LEU A 694 -14.59 27.44 -10.10
C LEU A 694 -14.38 27.49 -8.58
N GLN A 695 -14.28 26.34 -7.97
CA GLN A 695 -14.08 26.18 -6.52
C GLN A 695 -12.79 25.41 -6.25
N GLN A 696 -12.21 25.59 -5.07
CA GLN A 696 -10.98 24.95 -4.61
C GLN A 696 -9.80 25.14 -5.59
N ASN A 697 -9.71 26.30 -6.21
CA ASN A 697 -8.65 26.63 -7.13
C ASN A 697 -7.33 26.80 -6.37
N GLN A 698 -6.30 26.13 -6.85
CA GLN A 698 -4.98 26.26 -6.26
C GLN A 698 -3.88 26.26 -7.32
N PHE A 699 -2.80 26.93 -7.00
CA PHE A 699 -1.57 26.89 -7.76
C PHE A 699 -0.46 26.34 -6.85
N GLN A 700 0.25 25.31 -7.32
CA GLN A 700 1.33 24.68 -6.57
C GLN A 700 2.61 24.68 -7.40
N ILE A 701 3.72 25.02 -6.76
CA ILE A 701 5.07 24.85 -7.30
C ILE A 701 5.91 24.09 -6.29
N GLY A 702 6.68 23.14 -6.75
CA GLY A 702 7.51 22.32 -5.88
C GLY A 702 8.73 21.75 -6.55
N THR A 703 9.63 21.25 -5.74
CA THR A 703 10.83 20.54 -6.16
C THR A 703 10.98 19.24 -5.39
N LYS A 704 11.38 18.19 -6.09
CA LYS A 704 11.82 16.92 -5.50
C LYS A 704 13.30 16.77 -5.82
N THR A 705 14.10 16.51 -4.79
CA THR A 705 15.56 16.43 -4.87
C THR A 705 16.03 15.11 -4.29
N ALA A 706 16.99 14.47 -4.96
CA ALA A 706 17.71 13.32 -4.44
C ALA A 706 19.21 13.61 -4.50
N LEU A 707 19.93 13.28 -3.43
CA LEU A 707 21.37 13.36 -3.43
C LEU A 707 21.98 12.20 -4.23
N GLN A 708 23.23 12.33 -4.62
CA GLN A 708 23.94 11.25 -5.30
C GLN A 708 24.01 10.00 -4.41
N GLN A 709 23.66 8.84 -4.96
CA GLN A 709 23.84 7.56 -4.30
C GLN A 709 25.29 7.10 -4.46
N ASN A 710 26.07 7.18 -3.38
CA ASN A 710 27.48 6.76 -3.36
C ASN A 710 27.67 5.38 -2.72
N ARG A 711 26.61 4.77 -2.21
CA ARG A 711 26.59 3.44 -1.58
C ARG A 711 25.73 2.52 -2.41
N ILE A 712 26.33 1.84 -3.35
CA ILE A 712 25.67 0.89 -4.27
C ILE A 712 25.97 -0.54 -3.83
N ALA A 713 25.05 -1.46 -4.14
CA ALA A 713 25.26 -2.88 -3.89
C ALA A 713 26.37 -3.46 -4.79
N GLN A 714 26.85 -4.63 -4.43
CA GLN A 714 27.87 -5.31 -5.25
C GLN A 714 27.27 -5.65 -6.62
N ASN A 715 27.93 -5.23 -7.69
CA ASN A 715 27.52 -5.40 -9.09
C ASN A 715 26.17 -4.74 -9.46
N GLU A 716 25.78 -3.66 -8.78
CA GLU A 716 24.68 -2.78 -9.15
C GLU A 716 25.14 -1.64 -10.07
#